data_46c46f28b5d61371c9b35f06c9c56489
#
_entry.id   46c46f28b5d61371c9b35f06c9c56489
#
_cell.length_a   1.000
_cell.length_b   1.000
_cell.length_c   1.000
_cell.angle_alpha   90.00
_cell.angle_beta   90.00
_cell.angle_gamma   90.00
#
_symmetry.space_group_name_H-M   'P 1'
#
loop_
_entity.id
_entity.type
_entity.pdbx_description
1 polymer ?
#
loop_
_entity_poly.entity_id
_entity_poly.type
_entity_poly.pdbx_seq_one_letter_code
_entity_poly.pdbx_strand_id
1 'polypeptide(L)'
;DYAPLVLRWKNGQAVRLQDVADVVDSVQDVRNFGVANGKPAVLLQVYKQPGANILEAVERVRSLLPALQASIPAAIDIEVVSDRTPTLRASVKEVERALLIAVALVVLVVFLFLRNGRATLIPSVAVPVSLAGTFGVMYLAGYTLDNLSLMALTVATGFVVDDAIVVLENIMRHMERGKTALRASLDGAREIGFTVVSMSISLIAVFVPILFMGGIVGRFFREFAIVMSSAILVSMVVSLTTTPMMCAALLKPHSPAPARRRGWAAAFSHRLGRWVDRIQVRGMRLYRRSLAWCLRHQPVALLALACVVGLNVYLYTAIDKGFMPEQDTGRISGFIRADQATSYQAMEQRLQRFLSIVQADPAVEHVTGFTGGWQRNAAQMFMTLKRGPGQESSEAVITRLREQLKNEPGARLFMVPQRDIRIGGRQSGASFDYTLQADDIGDLRTWEPRIRQVLSQLPELEDVNSDVQDFGLQTSLVIDRDAVTRLGLTMAQIDATLNNAFGQRQVGVIYNPLNQYRVVMEAAPRYLQNPETLRGFFFVNSQGQQIPLTAFARITTTNTPLSVNHDRGTPASSISFSLAPGVSLSQATEAVNNAVAELGVPVSVRGSFSGTAGAFQDALAGQPLLILAAIITIYLVLGMLYESLVHPITILSTLPSAGVGALLALMLFKTEFSLIALIGVILLIGIVKKNAIMMIDFALTRQRQQGEPGRAPVTAAQAIYRACNLRLRPILMTTVAAIFGALPLALGRGDGAELRQPLGIAIVGGLLVSQWLTLYTTPVVYVALDRLRARVLRAVQRRRKPAGAVPAGPVVLQGNDG
;
A
#
# COMPACT_ATOMS: atom_id res chain seq x y z
N ASP A 1 27.14 -48.89 -12.37
CA ASP A 1 27.28 -49.50 -13.70
C ASP A 1 28.41 -48.94 -14.55
N TYR A 2 29.00 -47.81 -14.19
CA TYR A 2 30.14 -47.18 -14.88
C TYR A 2 31.48 -47.71 -14.43
N ALA A 3 31.64 -48.16 -13.19
CA ALA A 3 32.93 -48.64 -12.63
C ALA A 3 33.63 -49.70 -13.47
N PRO A 4 32.94 -50.74 -13.97
CA PRO A 4 33.59 -51.82 -14.75
C PRO A 4 33.86 -51.43 -16.21
N LEU A 5 33.50 -50.23 -16.67
CA LEU A 5 33.63 -49.78 -18.06
C LEU A 5 35.10 -49.82 -18.50
N VAL A 6 35.41 -50.54 -19.59
CA VAL A 6 36.75 -50.66 -20.12
C VAL A 6 37.13 -49.46 -20.95
N LEU A 7 38.12 -48.67 -20.50
CA LEU A 7 38.62 -47.48 -21.18
C LEU A 7 39.65 -47.81 -22.27
N ARG A 8 40.52 -48.76 -21.99
CA ARG A 8 41.61 -49.16 -22.89
C ARG A 8 42.15 -50.56 -22.57
N TRP A 9 42.66 -51.22 -23.58
CA TRP A 9 43.45 -52.43 -23.42
C TRP A 9 44.91 -52.08 -23.51
N LYS A 10 45.72 -52.53 -22.52
CA LYS A 10 47.15 -52.35 -22.50
C LYS A 10 47.84 -53.68 -22.11
N ASN A 11 48.69 -54.19 -22.98
CA ASN A 11 49.41 -55.46 -22.75
C ASN A 11 48.50 -56.67 -22.43
N GLY A 12 47.34 -56.72 -23.09
CA GLY A 12 46.39 -57.82 -22.86
C GLY A 12 45.51 -57.66 -21.60
N GLN A 13 45.63 -56.59 -20.86
CA GLN A 13 44.84 -56.32 -19.69
C GLN A 13 43.90 -55.11 -19.94
N ALA A 14 42.65 -55.24 -19.46
CA ALA A 14 41.68 -54.18 -19.55
C ALA A 14 41.92 -53.13 -18.45
N VAL A 15 42.10 -51.86 -18.82
CA VAL A 15 42.09 -50.72 -17.89
C VAL A 15 40.62 -50.24 -17.78
N ARG A 16 40.05 -50.38 -16.62
CA ARG A 16 38.68 -50.03 -16.34
C ARG A 16 38.59 -48.62 -15.75
N LEU A 17 37.41 -48.03 -15.78
CA LEU A 17 37.16 -46.69 -15.21
C LEU A 17 37.50 -46.68 -13.71
N GLN A 18 37.15 -47.69 -12.95
CA GLN A 18 37.47 -47.79 -11.51
C GLN A 18 38.97 -47.85 -11.20
N ASP A 19 39.86 -48.16 -12.19
CA ASP A 19 41.28 -48.21 -12.00
C ASP A 19 41.91 -46.82 -12.07
N VAL A 20 41.20 -45.79 -12.60
CA VAL A 20 41.69 -44.45 -12.84
C VAL A 20 40.80 -43.38 -12.24
N ALA A 21 39.62 -43.72 -11.80
CA ALA A 21 38.66 -42.74 -11.23
C ALA A 21 37.78 -43.39 -10.13
N ASP A 22 37.36 -42.58 -9.19
CA ASP A 22 36.34 -42.95 -8.21
C ASP A 22 34.96 -42.69 -8.81
N VAL A 23 34.16 -43.76 -8.93
CA VAL A 23 32.78 -43.68 -9.42
C VAL A 23 31.86 -43.70 -8.21
N VAL A 24 31.21 -42.54 -7.93
CA VAL A 24 30.39 -42.38 -6.74
C VAL A 24 28.99 -41.88 -7.12
N ASP A 25 27.98 -42.41 -6.42
CA ASP A 25 26.67 -41.81 -6.43
C ASP A 25 26.69 -40.55 -5.59
N SER A 26 26.25 -39.42 -6.17
CA SER A 26 26.36 -38.15 -5.52
C SER A 26 25.13 -37.28 -5.85
N VAL A 27 25.19 -36.05 -5.46
CA VAL A 27 24.15 -35.01 -5.74
C VAL A 27 24.61 -34.13 -6.92
N GLN A 28 23.66 -33.46 -7.56
CA GLN A 28 23.93 -32.60 -8.73
C GLN A 28 24.96 -31.49 -8.43
N ASP A 29 24.91 -30.92 -7.25
CA ASP A 29 25.86 -29.91 -6.78
C ASP A 29 26.18 -30.13 -5.29
N VAL A 30 27.41 -30.60 -5.04
CA VAL A 30 27.92 -30.86 -3.68
C VAL A 30 28.23 -29.57 -2.90
N ARG A 31 28.12 -28.39 -3.56
CA ARG A 31 28.39 -27.09 -2.96
C ARG A 31 27.11 -26.37 -2.55
N ASN A 32 26.05 -27.14 -2.31
CA ASN A 32 24.79 -26.66 -1.73
C ASN A 32 24.56 -27.32 -0.37
N PHE A 33 24.18 -26.52 0.60
CA PHE A 33 23.88 -26.99 1.94
C PHE A 33 22.65 -26.30 2.48
N GLY A 34 21.68 -27.08 2.94
CA GLY A 34 20.45 -26.60 3.56
C GLY A 34 20.29 -27.12 4.97
N VAL A 35 19.78 -26.29 5.83
CA VAL A 35 19.53 -26.60 7.26
C VAL A 35 18.14 -26.10 7.66
N ALA A 36 17.44 -26.92 8.41
CA ALA A 36 16.18 -26.55 9.09
C ALA A 36 16.29 -26.92 10.57
N ASN A 37 16.07 -25.96 11.45
CA ASN A 37 16.09 -26.15 12.91
C ASN A 37 17.34 -26.90 13.41
N GLY A 38 18.51 -26.55 12.86
CA GLY A 38 19.80 -27.16 13.22
C GLY A 38 20.11 -28.54 12.63
N LYS A 39 19.20 -29.09 11.80
CA LYS A 39 19.42 -30.37 11.11
C LYS A 39 19.61 -30.15 9.61
N PRO A 40 20.53 -30.91 8.94
CA PRO A 40 20.61 -30.90 7.48
C PRO A 40 19.25 -31.21 6.84
N ALA A 41 18.84 -30.42 5.86
CA ALA A 41 17.55 -30.55 5.24
C ALA A 41 17.56 -30.15 3.77
N VAL A 42 16.70 -30.77 2.98
CA VAL A 42 16.37 -30.31 1.63
C VAL A 42 15.22 -29.32 1.73
N LEU A 43 15.46 -28.08 1.35
CA LEU A 43 14.48 -27.00 1.44
C LEU A 43 13.70 -26.88 0.14
N LEU A 44 12.41 -27.17 0.19
CA LEU A 44 11.49 -27.02 -0.93
C LEU A 44 10.73 -25.69 -0.80
N GLN A 45 10.94 -24.77 -1.75
CA GLN A 45 10.20 -23.52 -1.84
C GLN A 45 9.07 -23.65 -2.86
N VAL A 46 7.83 -23.55 -2.39
CA VAL A 46 6.66 -23.63 -3.25
C VAL A 46 6.18 -22.24 -3.61
N TYR A 47 6.13 -21.92 -4.89
CA TYR A 47 5.64 -20.65 -5.42
C TYR A 47 4.27 -20.84 -6.07
N LYS A 48 3.35 -19.94 -5.78
CA LYS A 48 2.07 -19.92 -6.49
C LYS A 48 2.25 -19.37 -7.92
N GLN A 49 1.45 -19.83 -8.84
CA GLN A 49 1.36 -19.22 -10.18
C GLN A 49 0.80 -17.78 -10.08
N PRO A 50 1.20 -16.88 -11.00
CA PRO A 50 0.58 -15.56 -11.11
C PRO A 50 -0.94 -15.68 -11.22
N GLY A 51 -1.68 -14.86 -10.45
CA GLY A 51 -3.14 -14.89 -10.42
C GLY A 51 -3.78 -16.00 -9.57
N ALA A 52 -3.03 -17.02 -9.11
CA ALA A 52 -3.58 -18.04 -8.24
C ALA A 52 -3.86 -17.54 -6.82
N ASN A 53 -4.90 -18.11 -6.19
CA ASN A 53 -5.21 -17.83 -4.79
C ASN A 53 -4.22 -18.54 -3.88
N ILE A 54 -3.49 -17.77 -3.06
CA ILE A 54 -2.45 -18.32 -2.19
C ILE A 54 -3.01 -19.24 -1.10
N LEU A 55 -4.19 -18.92 -0.55
CA LEU A 55 -4.82 -19.75 0.50
C LEU A 55 -5.18 -21.13 -0.04
N GLU A 56 -5.80 -21.15 -1.22
CA GLU A 56 -6.18 -22.38 -1.89
C GLU A 56 -4.97 -23.22 -2.35
N ALA A 57 -3.93 -22.56 -2.89
CA ALA A 57 -2.70 -23.22 -3.31
C ALA A 57 -2.01 -23.91 -2.12
N VAL A 58 -1.87 -23.23 -0.98
CA VAL A 58 -1.25 -23.81 0.22
C VAL A 58 -2.13 -24.92 0.80
N GLU A 59 -3.45 -24.80 0.77
CA GLU A 59 -4.37 -25.84 1.24
C GLU A 59 -4.27 -27.12 0.41
N ARG A 60 -4.16 -26.99 -0.92
CA ARG A 60 -3.88 -28.14 -1.80
C ARG A 60 -2.52 -28.78 -1.50
N VAL A 61 -1.47 -27.99 -1.29
CA VAL A 61 -0.15 -28.53 -0.92
C VAL A 61 -0.26 -29.28 0.41
N ARG A 62 -0.86 -28.68 1.44
CA ARG A 62 -1.04 -29.31 2.75
C ARG A 62 -1.84 -30.62 2.67
N SER A 63 -2.85 -30.69 1.82
CA SER A 63 -3.63 -31.92 1.62
C SER A 63 -2.85 -33.06 0.96
N LEU A 64 -1.78 -32.73 0.22
CA LEU A 64 -0.89 -33.73 -0.42
C LEU A 64 0.21 -34.23 0.53
N LEU A 65 0.59 -33.47 1.57
CA LEU A 65 1.69 -33.83 2.47
C LEU A 65 1.53 -35.22 3.12
N PRO A 66 0.35 -35.64 3.60
CA PRO A 66 0.20 -36.99 4.19
C PRO A 66 0.47 -38.12 3.19
N ALA A 67 0.02 -37.94 1.94
CA ALA A 67 0.25 -38.92 0.88
C ALA A 67 1.73 -38.97 0.48
N LEU A 68 2.39 -37.81 0.42
CA LEU A 68 3.83 -37.73 0.16
C LEU A 68 4.62 -38.35 1.31
N GLN A 69 4.29 -38.06 2.56
CA GLN A 69 4.96 -38.67 3.72
C GLN A 69 4.84 -40.19 3.72
N ALA A 70 3.70 -40.73 3.30
CA ALA A 70 3.52 -42.17 3.17
C ALA A 70 4.30 -42.80 2.02
N SER A 71 4.69 -42.03 1.00
CA SER A 71 5.42 -42.52 -0.18
C SER A 71 6.94 -42.47 -0.06
N ILE A 72 7.48 -41.77 0.93
CA ILE A 72 8.92 -41.60 1.15
C ILE A 72 9.37 -42.51 2.30
N PRO A 73 10.70 -42.84 2.38
CA PRO A 73 11.24 -43.63 3.48
C PRO A 73 10.94 -43.02 4.84
N ALA A 74 10.60 -43.85 5.85
CA ALA A 74 10.27 -43.43 7.21
C ALA A 74 11.41 -42.68 7.94
N ALA A 75 12.63 -42.70 7.40
CA ALA A 75 13.76 -41.90 7.93
C ALA A 75 13.73 -40.42 7.51
N ILE A 76 12.80 -40.03 6.63
CA ILE A 76 12.67 -38.65 6.12
C ILE A 76 11.37 -38.07 6.66
N ASP A 77 11.48 -36.97 7.41
CA ASP A 77 10.35 -36.22 7.90
C ASP A 77 10.11 -34.98 7.01
N ILE A 78 8.83 -34.69 6.73
CA ILE A 78 8.42 -33.48 6.04
C ILE A 78 7.87 -32.48 7.07
N GLU A 79 8.54 -31.34 7.22
CA GLU A 79 8.12 -30.26 8.13
C GLU A 79 7.84 -28.97 7.35
N VAL A 80 6.74 -28.27 7.70
CA VAL A 80 6.41 -26.97 7.15
C VAL A 80 7.02 -25.89 8.04
N VAL A 81 8.17 -25.38 7.67
CA VAL A 81 8.96 -24.42 8.46
C VAL A 81 8.59 -22.95 8.22
N SER A 82 7.93 -22.65 7.11
CA SER A 82 7.45 -21.30 6.81
C SER A 82 6.16 -21.35 6.00
N ASP A 83 5.13 -20.67 6.48
CA ASP A 83 3.84 -20.53 5.82
C ASP A 83 3.38 -19.06 5.89
N ARG A 84 2.93 -18.54 4.75
CA ARG A 84 2.41 -17.16 4.64
C ARG A 84 0.93 -17.04 4.96
N THR A 85 0.19 -18.14 4.94
CA THR A 85 -1.27 -18.12 5.03
C THR A 85 -1.82 -17.79 6.41
N PRO A 86 -1.17 -18.12 7.55
CA PRO A 86 -1.71 -17.77 8.86
C PRO A 86 -1.91 -16.27 9.08
N THR A 87 -0.92 -15.44 8.68
CA THR A 87 -1.05 -13.97 8.75
C THR A 87 -2.15 -13.44 7.86
N LEU A 88 -2.23 -13.95 6.63
CA LEU A 88 -3.26 -13.54 5.69
C LEU A 88 -4.66 -13.91 6.17
N ARG A 89 -4.86 -15.14 6.68
CA ARG A 89 -6.13 -15.57 7.29
C ARG A 89 -6.50 -14.73 8.50
N ALA A 90 -5.54 -14.45 9.38
CA ALA A 90 -5.75 -13.60 10.54
C ALA A 90 -6.14 -12.18 10.13
N SER A 91 -5.42 -11.59 9.17
CA SER A 91 -5.74 -10.25 8.64
C SER A 91 -7.14 -10.17 8.03
N VAL A 92 -7.53 -11.14 7.18
CA VAL A 92 -8.88 -11.20 6.60
C VAL A 92 -9.95 -11.30 7.70
N LYS A 93 -9.75 -12.21 8.67
CA LYS A 93 -10.68 -12.40 9.79
C LYS A 93 -10.81 -11.16 10.67
N GLU A 94 -9.72 -10.43 10.88
CA GLU A 94 -9.76 -9.16 11.63
C GLU A 94 -10.52 -8.06 10.86
N VAL A 95 -10.39 -8.01 9.53
CA VAL A 95 -11.16 -7.06 8.72
C VAL A 95 -12.64 -7.43 8.70
N GLU A 96 -12.99 -8.72 8.62
CA GLU A 96 -14.38 -9.18 8.75
C GLU A 96 -14.98 -8.75 10.10
N ARG A 97 -14.23 -8.92 11.20
CA ARG A 97 -14.65 -8.45 12.53
C ARG A 97 -14.79 -6.93 12.57
N ALA A 98 -13.83 -6.19 12.00
CA ALA A 98 -13.89 -4.74 11.92
C ALA A 98 -15.12 -4.27 11.13
N LEU A 99 -15.46 -4.94 10.02
CA LEU A 99 -16.64 -4.71 9.23
C LEU A 99 -17.93 -4.93 10.04
N LEU A 100 -18.03 -6.06 10.75
CA LEU A 100 -19.19 -6.36 11.60
C LEU A 100 -19.34 -5.34 12.72
N ILE A 101 -18.25 -4.97 13.38
CA ILE A 101 -18.25 -3.94 14.43
C ILE A 101 -18.64 -2.58 13.85
N ALA A 102 -18.13 -2.20 12.67
CA ALA A 102 -18.50 -0.97 11.99
C ALA A 102 -20.00 -0.92 11.71
N VAL A 103 -20.57 -1.99 11.15
CA VAL A 103 -22.02 -2.10 10.90
C VAL A 103 -22.80 -1.96 12.20
N ALA A 104 -22.41 -2.67 13.26
CA ALA A 104 -23.10 -2.61 14.56
C ALA A 104 -23.03 -1.20 15.18
N LEU A 105 -21.88 -0.53 15.10
CA LEU A 105 -21.70 0.84 15.60
C LEU A 105 -22.55 1.83 14.81
N VAL A 106 -22.57 1.72 13.48
CA VAL A 106 -23.38 2.58 12.61
C VAL A 106 -24.86 2.41 12.92
N VAL A 107 -25.36 1.16 13.05
CA VAL A 107 -26.74 0.87 13.44
C VAL A 107 -27.06 1.45 14.82
N LEU A 108 -26.14 1.32 15.78
CA LEU A 108 -26.28 1.90 17.10
C LEU A 108 -26.41 3.44 17.06
N VAL A 109 -25.56 4.11 16.27
CA VAL A 109 -25.63 5.56 16.08
C VAL A 109 -26.98 5.97 15.49
N VAL A 110 -27.41 5.30 14.43
CA VAL A 110 -28.72 5.55 13.79
C VAL A 110 -29.85 5.37 14.81
N PHE A 111 -29.82 4.30 15.62
CA PHE A 111 -30.79 4.08 16.67
C PHE A 111 -30.80 5.19 17.73
N LEU A 112 -29.63 5.68 18.13
CA LEU A 112 -29.51 6.74 19.13
C LEU A 112 -30.15 8.05 18.66
N PHE A 113 -30.02 8.37 17.37
CA PHE A 113 -30.61 9.58 16.77
C PHE A 113 -32.08 9.43 16.45
N LEU A 114 -32.53 8.29 15.91
CA LEU A 114 -33.92 8.08 15.46
C LEU A 114 -34.84 7.64 16.61
N ARG A 115 -34.31 6.90 17.58
CA ARG A 115 -35.04 6.35 18.76
C ARG A 115 -36.30 5.56 18.41
N ASN A 116 -36.35 5.05 17.21
CA ASN A 116 -37.46 4.24 16.72
C ASN A 116 -36.91 2.98 16.04
N GLY A 117 -37.11 1.82 16.65
CA GLY A 117 -36.54 0.56 16.13
C GLY A 117 -36.97 0.25 14.71
N ARG A 118 -38.22 0.60 14.29
CA ARG A 118 -38.66 0.41 12.94
C ARG A 118 -37.96 1.34 11.95
N ALA A 119 -37.76 2.59 12.35
CA ALA A 119 -37.04 3.56 11.53
C ALA A 119 -35.54 3.19 11.42
N THR A 120 -34.96 2.63 12.49
CA THR A 120 -33.57 2.16 12.48
C THR A 120 -33.39 0.94 11.59
N LEU A 121 -34.36 0.03 11.55
CA LEU A 121 -34.29 -1.18 10.72
C LEU A 121 -34.11 -0.83 9.23
N ILE A 122 -34.66 0.28 8.76
CA ILE A 122 -34.65 0.66 7.34
C ILE A 122 -33.21 0.90 6.84
N PRO A 123 -32.42 1.82 7.41
CA PRO A 123 -31.00 1.97 7.03
C PRO A 123 -30.17 0.72 7.36
N SER A 124 -30.53 -0.04 8.41
CA SER A 124 -29.80 -1.25 8.79
C SER A 124 -29.90 -2.37 7.73
N VAL A 125 -31.01 -2.46 7.01
CA VAL A 125 -31.18 -3.40 5.89
C VAL A 125 -30.46 -2.90 4.63
N ALA A 126 -30.36 -1.60 4.43
CA ALA A 126 -29.68 -1.04 3.27
C ALA A 126 -28.18 -1.43 3.23
N VAL A 127 -27.51 -1.57 4.39
CA VAL A 127 -26.08 -1.94 4.44
C VAL A 127 -25.80 -3.33 3.87
N PRO A 128 -26.38 -4.43 4.41
CA PRO A 128 -26.06 -5.76 3.88
C PRO A 128 -26.51 -5.93 2.42
N VAL A 129 -27.61 -5.30 2.01
CA VAL A 129 -28.05 -5.34 0.61
C VAL A 129 -27.03 -4.65 -0.31
N SER A 130 -26.52 -3.48 0.10
CA SER A 130 -25.52 -2.75 -0.70
C SER A 130 -24.19 -3.48 -0.73
N LEU A 131 -23.74 -4.07 0.39
CA LEU A 131 -22.54 -4.89 0.43
C LEU A 131 -22.67 -6.13 -0.45
N ALA A 132 -23.80 -6.84 -0.38
CA ALA A 132 -24.07 -8.00 -1.25
C ALA A 132 -24.05 -7.61 -2.74
N GLY A 133 -24.65 -6.47 -3.09
CA GLY A 133 -24.58 -5.94 -4.44
C GLY A 133 -23.16 -5.58 -4.87
N THR A 134 -22.35 -5.04 -3.96
CA THR A 134 -20.93 -4.73 -4.22
C THR A 134 -20.12 -6.00 -4.45
N PHE A 135 -20.32 -7.07 -3.65
CA PHE A 135 -19.71 -8.37 -3.91
C PHE A 135 -20.08 -8.93 -5.28
N GLY A 136 -21.36 -8.75 -5.70
CA GLY A 136 -21.81 -9.12 -7.04
C GLY A 136 -21.05 -8.38 -8.14
N VAL A 137 -20.83 -7.07 -7.99
CA VAL A 137 -20.03 -6.28 -8.95
C VAL A 137 -18.56 -6.70 -8.94
N MET A 138 -17.97 -6.95 -7.77
CA MET A 138 -16.60 -7.45 -7.67
C MET A 138 -16.43 -8.79 -8.40
N TYR A 139 -17.37 -9.71 -8.20
CA TYR A 139 -17.37 -11.01 -8.88
C TYR A 139 -17.43 -10.85 -10.41
N LEU A 140 -18.32 -10.01 -10.91
CA LEU A 140 -18.46 -9.74 -12.36
C LEU A 140 -17.22 -9.04 -12.95
N ALA A 141 -16.55 -8.20 -12.16
CA ALA A 141 -15.33 -7.51 -12.56
C ALA A 141 -14.04 -8.36 -12.40
N GLY A 142 -14.14 -9.58 -11.85
CA GLY A 142 -13.01 -10.49 -11.65
C GLY A 142 -12.09 -10.08 -10.49
N TYR A 143 -12.58 -9.26 -9.55
CA TYR A 143 -11.83 -8.89 -8.35
C TYR A 143 -11.96 -9.94 -7.25
N THR A 144 -10.87 -10.13 -6.52
CA THR A 144 -10.80 -11.03 -5.37
C THR A 144 -11.00 -10.27 -4.06
N LEU A 145 -11.32 -11.00 -2.99
CA LEU A 145 -11.34 -10.43 -1.65
C LEU A 145 -9.90 -10.34 -1.11
N ASP A 146 -9.39 -9.15 -1.02
CA ASP A 146 -8.09 -8.83 -0.44
C ASP A 146 -8.21 -7.78 0.67
N ASN A 147 -7.09 -7.42 1.29
CA ASN A 147 -7.08 -6.42 2.35
C ASN A 147 -7.57 -5.05 1.89
N LEU A 148 -7.30 -4.63 0.65
CA LEU A 148 -7.69 -3.31 0.14
C LEU A 148 -9.18 -3.26 -0.18
N SER A 149 -9.72 -4.30 -0.83
CA SER A 149 -11.14 -4.43 -1.13
C SER A 149 -11.98 -4.50 0.15
N LEU A 150 -11.52 -5.28 1.15
CA LEU A 150 -12.20 -5.36 2.45
C LEU A 150 -12.11 -4.06 3.26
N MET A 151 -10.99 -3.33 3.18
CA MET A 151 -10.88 -1.97 3.74
C MET A 151 -11.85 -1.01 3.07
N ALA A 152 -11.96 -1.05 1.74
CA ALA A 152 -12.94 -0.26 1.00
C ALA A 152 -14.37 -0.57 1.47
N LEU A 153 -14.74 -1.84 1.61
CA LEU A 153 -16.06 -2.27 2.11
C LEU A 153 -16.32 -1.80 3.55
N THR A 154 -15.31 -1.88 4.42
CA THR A 154 -15.45 -1.43 5.82
C THR A 154 -15.72 0.07 5.88
N VAL A 155 -14.99 0.86 5.11
CA VAL A 155 -15.20 2.31 5.03
C VAL A 155 -16.55 2.61 4.34
N ALA A 156 -16.90 1.85 3.30
CA ALA A 156 -18.17 2.00 2.59
C ALA A 156 -19.39 1.84 3.50
N THR A 157 -19.32 1.02 4.57
CA THR A 157 -20.46 0.85 5.51
C THR A 157 -20.94 2.16 6.12
N GLY A 158 -20.01 3.06 6.44
CA GLY A 158 -20.33 4.39 6.97
C GLY A 158 -21.06 5.28 5.94
N PHE A 159 -20.77 5.11 4.65
CA PHE A 159 -21.32 5.97 3.58
C PHE A 159 -22.60 5.42 2.97
N VAL A 160 -22.69 4.10 2.88
CA VAL A 160 -23.87 3.39 2.39
C VAL A 160 -25.10 3.72 3.22
N VAL A 161 -24.94 3.85 4.54
CA VAL A 161 -26.03 4.21 5.43
C VAL A 161 -26.48 5.66 5.23
N ASP A 162 -25.58 6.54 4.87
CA ASP A 162 -25.80 7.98 4.78
C ASP A 162 -26.96 8.37 3.84
N ASP A 163 -27.01 7.78 2.65
CA ASP A 163 -28.05 8.09 1.66
C ASP A 163 -29.41 7.62 2.16
N ALA A 164 -29.46 6.42 2.75
CA ALA A 164 -30.68 5.90 3.36
C ALA A 164 -31.17 6.75 4.53
N ILE A 165 -30.26 7.29 5.36
CA ILE A 165 -30.56 8.20 6.48
C ILE A 165 -31.21 9.49 5.96
N VAL A 166 -30.61 10.10 4.93
CA VAL A 166 -31.06 11.38 4.39
C VAL A 166 -32.46 11.24 3.76
N VAL A 167 -32.71 10.13 3.04
CA VAL A 167 -34.03 9.83 2.47
C VAL A 167 -35.06 9.56 3.57
N LEU A 168 -34.74 8.72 4.54
CA LEU A 168 -35.59 8.40 5.68
C LEU A 168 -35.99 9.65 6.48
N GLU A 169 -35.03 10.50 6.82
CA GLU A 169 -35.27 11.72 7.60
C GLU A 169 -36.19 12.69 6.84
N ASN A 170 -36.03 12.82 5.52
CA ASN A 170 -36.87 13.65 4.72
C ASN A 170 -38.31 13.10 4.67
N ILE A 171 -38.51 11.78 4.55
CA ILE A 171 -39.80 11.11 4.60
C ILE A 171 -40.45 11.31 5.97
N MET A 172 -39.72 11.12 7.06
CA MET A 172 -40.22 11.35 8.43
C MET A 172 -40.70 12.79 8.61
N ARG A 173 -39.97 13.78 8.08
CA ARG A 173 -40.36 15.19 8.11
C ARG A 173 -41.71 15.44 7.40
N HIS A 174 -41.98 14.74 6.28
CA HIS A 174 -43.27 14.82 5.62
C HIS A 174 -44.38 14.14 6.43
N MET A 175 -44.09 13.05 7.14
CA MET A 175 -45.02 12.40 8.05
C MET A 175 -45.38 13.28 9.26
N GLU A 176 -44.39 13.99 9.84
CA GLU A 176 -44.59 14.96 10.92
C GLU A 176 -45.52 16.12 10.49
N ARG A 177 -45.62 16.40 9.17
CA ARG A 177 -46.55 17.39 8.60
C ARG A 177 -47.96 16.83 8.34
N GLY A 178 -48.23 15.60 8.82
CA GLY A 178 -49.55 14.96 8.73
C GLY A 178 -49.81 14.16 7.44
N LYS A 179 -48.82 13.94 6.55
CA LYS A 179 -49.01 13.09 5.38
C LYS A 179 -49.04 11.61 5.77
N THR A 180 -49.80 10.80 5.03
CA THR A 180 -49.74 9.33 5.17
C THR A 180 -48.38 8.76 4.78
N ALA A 181 -47.96 7.61 5.35
CA ALA A 181 -46.66 7.00 5.11
C ALA A 181 -46.37 6.84 3.60
N LEU A 182 -47.31 6.38 2.79
CA LEU A 182 -47.13 6.22 1.36
C LEU A 182 -46.91 7.57 0.64
N ARG A 183 -47.76 8.56 0.88
CA ARG A 183 -47.59 9.89 0.28
C ARG A 183 -46.31 10.59 0.77
N ALA A 184 -45.99 10.45 2.04
CA ALA A 184 -44.77 11.01 2.60
C ALA A 184 -43.54 10.37 1.96
N SER A 185 -43.58 9.05 1.67
CA SER A 185 -42.47 8.34 1.01
C SER A 185 -42.29 8.78 -0.44
N LEU A 186 -43.40 8.92 -1.21
CA LEU A 186 -43.31 9.39 -2.60
C LEU A 186 -42.84 10.85 -2.70
N ASP A 187 -43.45 11.75 -1.92
CA ASP A 187 -43.10 13.18 -1.94
C ASP A 187 -41.68 13.41 -1.38
N GLY A 188 -41.32 12.70 -0.30
CA GLY A 188 -40.01 12.79 0.34
C GLY A 188 -38.90 12.26 -0.55
N ALA A 189 -39.10 11.14 -1.24
CA ALA A 189 -38.12 10.60 -2.19
C ALA A 189 -37.95 11.51 -3.42
N ARG A 190 -39.05 12.05 -3.96
CA ARG A 190 -39.05 12.98 -5.11
C ARG A 190 -38.32 14.29 -4.77
N GLU A 191 -38.55 14.86 -3.58
CA GLU A 191 -37.88 16.09 -3.13
C GLU A 191 -36.37 15.97 -3.03
N ILE A 192 -35.85 14.81 -2.57
CA ILE A 192 -34.43 14.63 -2.27
C ILE A 192 -33.69 13.79 -3.30
N GLY A 193 -34.40 13.17 -4.25
CA GLY A 193 -33.79 12.24 -5.21
C GLY A 193 -32.65 12.86 -6.00
N PHE A 194 -32.82 14.06 -6.54
CA PHE A 194 -31.73 14.76 -7.25
C PHE A 194 -30.53 15.06 -6.36
N THR A 195 -30.76 15.44 -5.10
CA THR A 195 -29.70 15.72 -4.13
C THR A 195 -28.89 14.44 -3.85
N VAL A 196 -29.55 13.30 -3.66
CA VAL A 196 -28.86 12.00 -3.43
C VAL A 196 -28.06 11.60 -4.64
N VAL A 197 -28.62 11.67 -5.85
CA VAL A 197 -27.90 11.37 -7.10
C VAL A 197 -26.69 12.29 -7.25
N SER A 198 -26.86 13.59 -7.02
CA SER A 198 -25.75 14.57 -7.10
C SER A 198 -24.62 14.29 -6.09
N MET A 199 -24.97 13.91 -4.87
CA MET A 199 -24.00 13.54 -3.83
C MET A 199 -23.25 12.28 -4.23
N SER A 200 -23.94 11.23 -4.67
CA SER A 200 -23.32 9.95 -5.02
C SER A 200 -22.44 10.06 -6.27
N ILE A 201 -22.90 10.71 -7.34
CA ILE A 201 -22.12 10.94 -8.57
C ILE A 201 -20.87 11.79 -8.24
N SER A 202 -21.04 12.86 -7.46
CA SER A 202 -19.90 13.68 -7.09
C SER A 202 -18.90 12.94 -6.20
N LEU A 203 -19.35 11.99 -5.36
CA LEU A 203 -18.48 11.13 -4.54
C LEU A 203 -17.67 10.17 -5.41
N ILE A 204 -18.30 9.54 -6.41
CA ILE A 204 -17.63 8.67 -7.38
C ILE A 204 -16.60 9.45 -8.22
N ALA A 205 -16.92 10.70 -8.60
CA ALA A 205 -16.05 11.55 -9.39
C ALA A 205 -14.66 11.79 -8.75
N VAL A 206 -14.55 11.66 -7.42
CA VAL A 206 -13.28 11.74 -6.70
C VAL A 206 -12.33 10.60 -7.05
N PHE A 207 -12.89 9.42 -7.34
CA PHE A 207 -12.10 8.23 -7.66
C PHE A 207 -11.69 8.16 -9.14
N VAL A 208 -12.29 8.96 -10.01
CA VAL A 208 -11.98 8.96 -11.45
C VAL A 208 -10.48 9.20 -11.73
N PRO A 209 -9.81 10.19 -11.13
CA PRO A 209 -8.37 10.37 -11.35
C PRO A 209 -7.52 9.18 -10.90
N ILE A 210 -7.94 8.46 -9.85
CA ILE A 210 -7.25 7.26 -9.38
C ILE A 210 -7.31 6.14 -10.42
N LEU A 211 -8.42 6.01 -11.14
CA LEU A 211 -8.58 5.00 -12.20
C LEU A 211 -7.63 5.22 -13.37
N PHE A 212 -7.21 6.46 -13.62
CA PHE A 212 -6.25 6.83 -14.65
C PHE A 212 -4.80 6.88 -14.16
N MET A 213 -4.57 6.63 -12.88
CA MET A 213 -3.23 6.61 -12.31
C MET A 213 -2.45 5.41 -12.85
N GLY A 214 -1.25 5.66 -13.37
CA GLY A 214 -0.34 4.63 -13.88
C GLY A 214 0.52 3.99 -12.77
N GLY A 215 1.41 3.08 -13.18
CA GLY A 215 2.38 2.45 -12.30
C GLY A 215 1.79 1.43 -11.32
N ILE A 216 2.61 1.02 -10.36
CA ILE A 216 2.25 0.02 -9.35
C ILE A 216 1.18 0.57 -8.40
N VAL A 217 1.33 1.83 -7.99
CA VAL A 217 0.41 2.51 -7.07
C VAL A 217 -1.00 2.61 -7.67
N GLY A 218 -1.09 2.95 -8.96
CA GLY A 218 -2.37 2.99 -9.67
C GLY A 218 -3.08 1.64 -9.73
N ARG A 219 -2.32 0.53 -9.85
CA ARG A 219 -2.89 -0.82 -9.84
C ARG A 219 -3.52 -1.17 -8.49
N PHE A 220 -2.84 -0.85 -7.39
CA PHE A 220 -3.37 -1.06 -6.05
C PHE A 220 -4.65 -0.25 -5.80
N PHE A 221 -4.65 1.02 -6.19
CA PHE A 221 -5.77 1.91 -5.88
C PHE A 221 -6.97 1.75 -6.80
N ARG A 222 -6.76 1.21 -8.01
CA ARG A 222 -7.84 0.96 -8.95
C ARG A 222 -8.90 0.04 -8.37
N GLU A 223 -8.49 -1.04 -7.73
CA GLU A 223 -9.42 -1.99 -7.09
C GLU A 223 -10.21 -1.32 -5.97
N PHE A 224 -9.52 -0.63 -5.07
CA PHE A 224 -10.16 0.16 -4.01
C PHE A 224 -11.18 1.16 -4.57
N ALA A 225 -10.80 1.92 -5.61
CA ALA A 225 -11.67 2.92 -6.24
C ALA A 225 -12.92 2.31 -6.89
N ILE A 226 -12.77 1.15 -7.55
CA ILE A 226 -13.90 0.45 -8.18
C ILE A 226 -14.83 -0.13 -7.13
N VAL A 227 -14.30 -0.79 -6.09
CA VAL A 227 -15.11 -1.34 -4.98
C VAL A 227 -15.91 -0.24 -4.29
N MET A 228 -15.25 0.88 -3.96
CA MET A 228 -15.91 2.03 -3.34
C MET A 228 -16.97 2.64 -4.25
N SER A 229 -16.65 2.86 -5.53
CA SER A 229 -17.61 3.43 -6.50
C SER A 229 -18.82 2.53 -6.68
N SER A 230 -18.59 1.22 -6.73
CA SER A 230 -19.67 0.22 -6.83
C SER A 230 -20.56 0.22 -5.60
N ALA A 231 -19.97 0.27 -4.40
CA ALA A 231 -20.73 0.34 -3.15
C ALA A 231 -21.60 1.60 -3.09
N ILE A 232 -21.08 2.73 -3.53
CA ILE A 232 -21.82 4.00 -3.59
C ILE A 232 -22.96 3.93 -4.61
N LEU A 233 -22.73 3.37 -5.80
CA LEU A 233 -23.77 3.22 -6.83
C LEU A 233 -24.89 2.30 -6.37
N VAL A 234 -24.55 1.14 -5.82
CA VAL A 234 -25.55 0.19 -5.30
C VAL A 234 -26.31 0.82 -4.14
N SER A 235 -25.63 1.51 -3.22
CA SER A 235 -26.25 2.24 -2.12
C SER A 235 -27.24 3.31 -2.60
N MET A 236 -26.87 4.08 -3.62
CA MET A 236 -27.74 5.09 -4.22
C MET A 236 -29.03 4.46 -4.74
N VAL A 237 -28.93 3.35 -5.47
CA VAL A 237 -30.11 2.63 -5.99
C VAL A 237 -30.97 2.10 -4.85
N VAL A 238 -30.37 1.44 -3.85
CA VAL A 238 -31.08 0.91 -2.68
C VAL A 238 -31.75 2.03 -1.88
N SER A 239 -31.08 3.16 -1.70
CA SER A 239 -31.61 4.30 -0.94
C SER A 239 -32.75 5.01 -1.64
N LEU A 240 -32.81 5.00 -2.98
CA LEU A 240 -33.89 5.63 -3.76
C LEU A 240 -35.08 4.67 -4.05
N THR A 241 -34.89 3.36 -3.90
CA THR A 241 -35.92 2.34 -4.17
C THR A 241 -36.36 1.63 -2.90
N THR A 242 -35.47 0.90 -2.27
CA THR A 242 -35.79 0.06 -1.10
C THR A 242 -36.12 0.89 0.14
N THR A 243 -35.38 1.98 0.40
CA THR A 243 -35.64 2.82 1.58
C THR A 243 -37.03 3.45 1.56
N PRO A 244 -37.51 4.13 0.50
CA PRO A 244 -38.86 4.66 0.44
C PRO A 244 -39.91 3.58 0.55
N MET A 245 -39.74 2.42 -0.09
CA MET A 245 -40.64 1.29 0.00
C MET A 245 -40.76 0.77 1.44
N MET A 246 -39.63 0.56 2.13
CA MET A 246 -39.65 0.16 3.53
C MET A 246 -40.26 1.23 4.45
N CYS A 247 -40.04 2.52 4.17
CA CYS A 247 -40.71 3.61 4.89
C CYS A 247 -42.21 3.56 4.76
N ALA A 248 -42.72 3.35 3.56
CA ALA A 248 -44.17 3.23 3.30
C ALA A 248 -44.77 2.03 4.03
N ALA A 249 -44.06 0.89 4.12
CA ALA A 249 -44.54 -0.34 4.72
C ALA A 249 -44.40 -0.37 6.26
N LEU A 250 -43.30 0.11 6.81
CA LEU A 250 -42.98 -0.08 8.22
C LEU A 250 -43.29 1.11 9.12
N LEU A 251 -43.31 2.36 8.58
CA LEU A 251 -43.54 3.54 9.38
C LEU A 251 -45.04 3.73 9.63
N LYS A 252 -45.40 3.95 10.88
CA LYS A 252 -46.79 4.29 11.26
C LYS A 252 -46.91 5.76 11.64
N PRO A 253 -48.02 6.44 11.32
CA PRO A 253 -48.25 7.80 11.75
C PRO A 253 -48.10 7.89 13.29
N HIS A 254 -47.53 8.97 13.78
CA HIS A 254 -47.42 9.24 15.21
C HIS A 254 -48.85 9.42 15.77
N SER A 255 -49.40 8.38 16.36
CA SER A 255 -50.56 8.53 17.24
C SER A 255 -50.00 8.75 18.67
N PRO A 256 -50.45 9.78 19.38
CA PRO A 256 -50.08 9.96 20.78
C PRO A 256 -50.82 8.94 21.67
N ALA A 257 -50.37 7.70 21.65
CA ALA A 257 -50.89 6.71 22.55
C ALA A 257 -50.17 6.81 23.91
N PRO A 258 -50.89 6.76 25.06
CA PRO A 258 -50.25 6.84 26.37
C PRO A 258 -49.38 5.61 26.63
N ALA A 259 -48.07 5.84 26.79
CA ALA A 259 -47.11 4.80 27.06
C ALA A 259 -47.33 4.19 28.48
N ARG A 260 -48.12 3.14 28.56
CA ARG A 260 -48.17 2.22 29.69
C ARG A 260 -47.13 1.09 29.48
N ARG A 261 -45.86 1.38 29.64
CA ARG A 261 -44.82 0.35 29.85
C ARG A 261 -44.12 0.65 31.17
N ARG A 262 -44.58 0.01 32.26
CA ARG A 262 -43.93 -0.08 33.53
C ARG A 262 -42.78 -1.12 33.39
N GLY A 263 -41.53 -0.67 33.39
CA GLY A 263 -40.36 -1.55 33.46
C GLY A 263 -39.10 -0.70 33.67
N TRP A 264 -38.15 -1.21 34.40
CA TRP A 264 -36.85 -0.58 34.70
C TRP A 264 -36.11 -0.12 33.43
N ALA A 265 -36.11 -0.94 32.37
CA ALA A 265 -35.54 -0.61 31.08
C ALA A 265 -36.22 0.60 30.42
N ALA A 266 -37.54 0.77 30.59
CA ALA A 266 -38.29 1.93 30.08
C ALA A 266 -37.93 3.22 30.85
N ALA A 267 -37.71 3.13 32.18
CA ALA A 267 -37.30 4.29 32.95
C ALA A 267 -35.87 4.75 32.63
N PHE A 268 -34.95 3.81 32.38
CA PHE A 268 -33.57 4.11 31.94
C PHE A 268 -33.56 4.75 30.51
N SER A 269 -34.29 4.15 29.55
CA SER A 269 -34.40 4.70 28.21
C SER A 269 -35.02 6.10 28.18
N HIS A 270 -36.00 6.38 29.05
CA HIS A 270 -36.60 7.71 29.21
C HIS A 270 -35.66 8.74 29.85
N ARG A 271 -34.82 8.34 30.81
CA ARG A 271 -33.80 9.23 31.40
C ARG A 271 -32.70 9.55 30.39
N LEU A 272 -32.17 8.55 29.71
CA LEU A 272 -31.17 8.72 28.65
C LEU A 272 -31.73 9.56 27.50
N GLY A 273 -32.99 9.29 27.10
CA GLY A 273 -33.67 10.05 26.05
C GLY A 273 -33.79 11.54 26.38
N ARG A 274 -34.23 11.89 27.62
CA ARG A 274 -34.34 13.30 28.04
C ARG A 274 -32.97 14.00 28.16
N TRP A 275 -31.91 13.27 28.51
CA TRP A 275 -30.55 13.81 28.56
C TRP A 275 -30.03 14.15 27.16
N VAL A 276 -30.19 13.23 26.21
CA VAL A 276 -29.83 13.46 24.80
C VAL A 276 -30.66 14.59 24.19
N ASP A 277 -31.98 14.69 24.49
CA ASP A 277 -32.82 15.84 24.04
C ASP A 277 -32.33 17.17 24.57
N ARG A 278 -31.93 17.23 25.86
CA ARG A 278 -31.39 18.45 26.42
C ARG A 278 -30.09 18.85 25.76
N ILE A 279 -29.18 17.89 25.48
CA ILE A 279 -27.93 18.16 24.75
C ILE A 279 -28.24 18.65 23.35
N GLN A 280 -29.14 17.97 22.62
CA GLN A 280 -29.49 18.32 21.26
C GLN A 280 -30.14 19.71 21.17
N VAL A 281 -31.07 20.05 22.09
CA VAL A 281 -31.71 21.38 22.13
C VAL A 281 -30.70 22.47 22.52
N ARG A 282 -29.81 22.19 23.49
CA ARG A 282 -28.75 23.14 23.87
C ARG A 282 -27.77 23.35 22.73
N GLY A 283 -27.31 22.29 22.09
CA GLY A 283 -26.42 22.33 20.94
C GLY A 283 -27.03 23.12 19.78
N MET A 284 -28.32 22.87 19.46
CA MET A 284 -29.04 23.59 18.42
C MET A 284 -29.13 25.10 18.72
N ARG A 285 -29.41 25.48 19.99
CA ARG A 285 -29.46 26.91 20.38
C ARG A 285 -28.09 27.57 20.28
N LEU A 286 -27.04 26.87 20.73
CA LEU A 286 -25.68 27.36 20.63
C LEU A 286 -25.27 27.56 19.17
N TYR A 287 -25.52 26.56 18.32
CA TYR A 287 -25.24 26.63 16.89
C TYR A 287 -25.97 27.77 16.20
N ARG A 288 -27.26 27.98 16.48
CA ARG A 288 -28.03 29.09 15.91
C ARG A 288 -27.45 30.45 16.25
N ARG A 289 -26.98 30.64 17.50
CA ARG A 289 -26.36 31.90 17.95
C ARG A 289 -25.00 32.13 17.30
N SER A 290 -24.15 31.08 17.32
CA SER A 290 -22.80 31.13 16.71
C SER A 290 -22.84 31.32 15.21
N LEU A 291 -23.72 30.61 14.49
CA LEU A 291 -23.92 30.79 13.06
C LEU A 291 -24.39 32.21 12.71
N ALA A 292 -25.35 32.74 13.46
CA ALA A 292 -25.79 34.12 13.26
C ALA A 292 -24.67 35.15 13.47
N TRP A 293 -23.78 34.93 14.47
CA TRP A 293 -22.60 35.72 14.69
C TRP A 293 -21.61 35.63 13.51
N CYS A 294 -21.28 34.42 13.03
CA CYS A 294 -20.40 34.18 11.85
C CYS A 294 -20.94 34.85 10.58
N LEU A 295 -22.25 34.80 10.34
CA LEU A 295 -22.87 35.44 9.17
C LEU A 295 -22.86 36.99 9.26
N ARG A 296 -22.81 37.56 10.48
CA ARG A 296 -22.61 38.98 10.68
C ARG A 296 -21.17 39.44 10.51
N HIS A 297 -20.22 38.60 10.97
CA HIS A 297 -18.77 38.86 10.95
C HIS A 297 -18.05 38.03 9.87
N GLN A 298 -18.51 38.15 8.63
CA GLN A 298 -17.98 37.35 7.50
C GLN A 298 -16.46 37.46 7.30
N PRO A 299 -15.81 38.63 7.45
CA PRO A 299 -14.35 38.72 7.29
C PRO A 299 -13.57 37.79 8.25
N VAL A 300 -14.05 37.64 9.49
CA VAL A 300 -13.41 36.77 10.49
C VAL A 300 -13.45 35.31 10.06
N ALA A 301 -14.61 34.84 9.57
CA ALA A 301 -14.75 33.46 9.09
C ALA A 301 -13.95 33.20 7.80
N LEU A 302 -13.83 34.19 6.91
CA LEU A 302 -12.99 34.10 5.71
C LEU A 302 -11.50 34.12 6.06
N LEU A 303 -11.08 34.91 7.04
CA LEU A 303 -9.71 34.90 7.55
C LEU A 303 -9.38 33.56 8.18
N ALA A 304 -10.29 33.00 9.00
CA ALA A 304 -10.13 31.68 9.57
C ALA A 304 -9.97 30.60 8.47
N LEU A 305 -10.76 30.70 7.38
CA LEU A 305 -10.59 29.79 6.23
C LEU A 305 -9.22 29.96 5.56
N ALA A 306 -8.74 31.20 5.38
CA ALA A 306 -7.41 31.45 4.82
C ALA A 306 -6.30 30.88 5.73
N CYS A 307 -6.43 31.02 7.05
CA CYS A 307 -5.52 30.41 8.01
C CYS A 307 -5.54 28.86 7.93
N VAL A 308 -6.71 28.26 7.75
CA VAL A 308 -6.85 26.81 7.57
C VAL A 308 -6.16 26.34 6.28
N VAL A 309 -6.26 27.11 5.18
CA VAL A 309 -5.54 26.80 3.93
C VAL A 309 -4.02 26.89 4.16
N GLY A 310 -3.53 27.96 4.79
CA GLY A 310 -2.11 28.13 5.11
C GLY A 310 -1.60 27.02 6.03
N LEU A 311 -2.38 26.67 7.07
CA LEU A 311 -2.05 25.59 7.98
C LEU A 311 -2.01 24.22 7.27
N ASN A 312 -2.89 23.97 6.30
CA ASN A 312 -2.88 22.73 5.51
C ASN A 312 -1.57 22.58 4.72
N VAL A 313 -1.14 23.64 4.05
CA VAL A 313 0.14 23.63 3.31
C VAL A 313 1.30 23.41 4.28
N TYR A 314 1.34 24.11 5.40
CA TYR A 314 2.38 23.92 6.41
C TYR A 314 2.43 22.49 6.96
N LEU A 315 1.29 21.93 7.36
CA LEU A 315 1.23 20.57 7.89
C LEU A 315 1.63 19.52 6.84
N TYR A 316 1.25 19.73 5.58
CA TYR A 316 1.64 18.83 4.50
C TYR A 316 3.15 18.82 4.24
N THR A 317 3.81 19.98 4.41
CA THR A 317 5.28 20.03 4.28
C THR A 317 5.99 19.49 5.51
N ALA A 318 5.41 19.66 6.69
CA ALA A 318 6.01 19.28 7.97
C ALA A 318 5.82 17.80 8.34
N ILE A 319 4.80 17.12 7.78
CA ILE A 319 4.53 15.73 8.11
C ILE A 319 5.52 14.80 7.41
N ASP A 320 6.00 13.80 8.15
CA ASP A 320 6.83 12.74 7.61
C ASP A 320 6.05 11.90 6.59
N LYS A 321 6.70 11.60 5.45
CA LYS A 321 6.08 10.88 4.35
C LYS A 321 6.71 9.50 4.21
N GLY A 322 5.85 8.48 4.24
CA GLY A 322 6.23 7.09 4.02
C GLY A 322 5.54 6.51 2.78
N PHE A 323 5.99 5.35 2.34
CA PHE A 323 5.36 4.66 1.21
C PHE A 323 4.19 3.81 1.68
N MET A 324 4.49 2.74 2.38
CA MET A 324 3.53 1.84 3.03
C MET A 324 3.95 1.61 4.46
N PRO A 325 3.04 1.53 5.40
CA PRO A 325 3.36 1.19 6.78
C PRO A 325 4.08 -0.16 6.86
N GLU A 326 5.04 -0.26 7.76
CA GLU A 326 5.73 -1.50 8.00
C GLU A 326 4.79 -2.52 8.63
N GLN A 327 4.81 -3.74 8.08
CA GLN A 327 3.99 -4.85 8.57
C GLN A 327 4.85 -5.77 9.40
N ASP A 328 4.38 -6.13 10.58
CA ASP A 328 4.97 -7.21 11.35
C ASP A 328 4.26 -8.53 11.05
N THR A 329 4.86 -9.32 10.16
CA THR A 329 4.35 -10.64 9.79
C THR A 329 4.87 -11.77 10.70
N GLY A 330 5.72 -11.46 11.68
CA GLY A 330 6.43 -12.44 12.49
C GLY A 330 7.42 -13.28 11.67
N ARG A 331 7.83 -12.80 10.50
CA ARG A 331 8.81 -13.49 9.64
C ARG A 331 9.93 -12.53 9.27
N ILE A 332 11.16 -13.03 9.36
CA ILE A 332 12.36 -12.26 9.07
C ILE A 332 13.17 -13.00 8.01
N SER A 333 13.64 -12.27 7.00
CA SER A 333 14.63 -12.76 6.04
C SER A 333 16.00 -12.30 6.48
N GLY A 334 16.94 -13.23 6.55
CA GLY A 334 18.35 -12.96 6.80
C GLY A 334 19.17 -13.20 5.53
N PHE A 335 20.14 -12.34 5.30
CA PHE A 335 21.13 -12.48 4.24
C PHE A 335 22.51 -12.43 4.86
N ILE A 336 23.25 -13.53 4.82
CA ILE A 336 24.61 -13.62 5.33
C ILE A 336 25.57 -13.37 4.18
N ARG A 337 26.47 -12.41 4.37
CA ARG A 337 27.54 -12.11 3.43
C ARG A 337 28.89 -12.23 4.11
N ALA A 338 29.73 -13.06 3.55
CA ALA A 338 31.11 -13.24 3.96
C ALA A 338 32.06 -12.51 3.00
N ASP A 339 33.36 -12.53 3.34
CA ASP A 339 34.42 -12.02 2.47
C ASP A 339 34.36 -12.69 1.08
N GLN A 340 34.76 -11.95 0.05
CA GLN A 340 34.71 -12.41 -1.34
C GLN A 340 35.63 -13.60 -1.63
N ALA A 341 36.67 -13.79 -0.83
CA ALA A 341 37.58 -14.92 -0.92
C ALA A 341 37.09 -16.16 -0.15
N THR A 342 35.93 -16.09 0.50
CA THR A 342 35.40 -17.19 1.33
C THR A 342 35.07 -18.42 0.48
N SER A 343 35.61 -19.59 0.88
CA SER A 343 35.24 -20.86 0.25
C SER A 343 33.86 -21.31 0.68
N TYR A 344 33.29 -22.24 -0.08
CA TYR A 344 32.00 -22.87 0.24
C TYR A 344 32.02 -23.52 1.64
N GLN A 345 33.10 -24.29 1.97
CA GLN A 345 33.20 -24.97 3.25
C GLN A 345 33.23 -23.98 4.44
N ALA A 346 33.97 -22.89 4.28
CA ALA A 346 33.97 -21.83 5.30
C ALA A 346 32.61 -21.15 5.41
N MET A 347 31.90 -21.00 4.30
CA MET A 347 30.56 -20.40 4.31
C MET A 347 29.54 -21.31 4.98
N GLU A 348 29.63 -22.61 4.76
CA GLU A 348 28.78 -23.61 5.43
C GLU A 348 28.94 -23.56 6.95
N GLN A 349 30.19 -23.52 7.44
CA GLN A 349 30.47 -23.41 8.88
C GLN A 349 29.93 -22.10 9.47
N ARG A 350 30.06 -20.99 8.73
CA ARG A 350 29.49 -19.70 9.15
C ARG A 350 27.97 -19.75 9.19
N LEU A 351 27.33 -20.30 8.19
CA LEU A 351 25.88 -20.47 8.18
C LEU A 351 25.40 -21.26 9.40
N GLN A 352 26.04 -22.39 9.70
CA GLN A 352 25.69 -23.20 10.88
C GLN A 352 25.88 -22.40 12.19
N ARG A 353 26.97 -21.62 12.28
CA ARG A 353 27.23 -20.75 13.44
C ARG A 353 26.13 -19.69 13.62
N PHE A 354 25.79 -18.97 12.57
CA PHE A 354 24.72 -17.96 12.62
C PHE A 354 23.37 -18.59 12.95
N LEU A 355 23.05 -19.74 12.36
CA LEU A 355 21.81 -20.48 12.64
C LEU A 355 21.74 -20.88 14.12
N SER A 356 22.82 -21.36 14.71
CA SER A 356 22.85 -21.76 16.12
C SER A 356 22.58 -20.59 17.07
N ILE A 357 23.11 -19.41 16.75
CA ILE A 357 22.89 -18.18 17.57
C ILE A 357 21.43 -17.72 17.44
N VAL A 358 20.92 -17.68 16.22
CA VAL A 358 19.53 -17.25 15.96
C VAL A 358 18.52 -18.23 16.56
N GLN A 359 18.78 -19.54 16.47
CA GLN A 359 17.90 -20.58 17.04
C GLN A 359 17.85 -20.52 18.57
N ALA A 360 18.90 -20.01 19.22
CA ALA A 360 18.93 -19.83 20.68
C ALA A 360 18.06 -18.67 21.15
N ASP A 361 17.59 -17.79 20.28
CA ASP A 361 16.74 -16.66 20.64
C ASP A 361 15.32 -17.18 21.03
N PRO A 362 14.79 -16.78 22.20
CA PRO A 362 13.51 -17.30 22.71
C PRO A 362 12.31 -16.93 21.84
N ALA A 363 12.39 -15.87 21.04
CA ALA A 363 11.32 -15.42 20.17
C ALA A 363 11.24 -16.22 18.86
N VAL A 364 12.32 -16.93 18.47
CA VAL A 364 12.36 -17.70 17.24
C VAL A 364 11.69 -19.06 17.42
N GLU A 365 10.80 -19.42 16.51
CA GLU A 365 10.12 -20.73 16.45
C GLU A 365 10.84 -21.68 15.51
N HIS A 366 11.03 -21.23 14.24
CA HIS A 366 11.74 -21.97 13.22
C HIS A 366 12.80 -21.12 12.55
N VAL A 367 13.93 -21.73 12.26
CA VAL A 367 14.98 -21.12 11.48
C VAL A 367 15.45 -22.09 10.39
N THR A 368 15.52 -21.58 9.17
CA THR A 368 16.04 -22.31 8.03
C THR A 368 17.12 -21.50 7.33
N GLY A 369 18.08 -22.15 6.76
CA GLY A 369 19.12 -21.47 6.02
C GLY A 369 19.71 -22.36 4.95
N PHE A 370 20.25 -21.74 3.91
CA PHE A 370 20.98 -22.45 2.88
C PHE A 370 22.10 -21.58 2.31
N THR A 371 23.16 -22.25 1.87
CA THR A 371 24.25 -21.66 1.10
C THR A 371 24.47 -22.45 -0.18
N GLY A 372 25.11 -21.85 -1.15
CA GLY A 372 25.26 -22.38 -2.51
C GLY A 372 24.39 -21.62 -3.50
N GLY A 373 24.41 -22.00 -4.76
CA GLY A 373 23.66 -21.36 -5.83
C GLY A 373 24.36 -20.12 -6.42
N TRP A 374 23.85 -18.90 -6.20
CA TRP A 374 24.29 -17.70 -6.93
C TRP A 374 25.70 -17.22 -6.57
N GLN A 375 26.05 -17.23 -5.27
CA GLN A 375 27.34 -16.76 -4.79
C GLN A 375 27.85 -17.67 -3.66
N ARG A 376 29.12 -18.05 -3.71
CA ARG A 376 29.74 -18.95 -2.73
C ARG A 376 29.95 -18.32 -1.35
N ASN A 377 30.10 -17.00 -1.30
CA ASN A 377 30.31 -16.21 -0.09
C ASN A 377 29.04 -15.66 0.52
N ALA A 378 27.88 -16.18 0.09
CA ALA A 378 26.59 -15.73 0.58
C ALA A 378 25.72 -16.92 1.04
N ALA A 379 24.87 -16.66 2.03
CA ALA A 379 23.82 -17.58 2.46
C ALA A 379 22.53 -16.83 2.74
N GLN A 380 21.42 -17.52 2.61
CA GLN A 380 20.12 -17.02 2.97
C GLN A 380 19.60 -17.72 4.21
N MET A 381 18.89 -16.98 5.05
CA MET A 381 18.26 -17.46 6.27
C MET A 381 16.82 -16.96 6.34
N PHE A 382 15.92 -17.80 6.81
CA PHE A 382 14.53 -17.43 7.07
C PHE A 382 14.18 -17.82 8.49
N MET A 383 13.58 -16.89 9.19
CA MET A 383 13.17 -17.03 10.57
C MET A 383 11.68 -16.83 10.68
N THR A 384 11.03 -17.68 11.45
CA THR A 384 9.62 -17.53 11.85
C THR A 384 9.59 -17.33 13.36
N LEU A 385 8.94 -16.27 13.80
CA LEU A 385 8.79 -15.93 15.22
C LEU A 385 7.58 -16.64 15.83
N LYS A 386 7.68 -16.95 17.12
CA LYS A 386 6.58 -17.51 17.91
C LYS A 386 5.41 -16.52 17.94
N ARG A 387 4.21 -17.04 17.74
CA ARG A 387 2.97 -16.26 17.79
C ARG A 387 2.24 -16.48 19.11
N GLY A 388 1.67 -15.40 19.64
CA GLY A 388 0.85 -15.49 20.85
C GLY A 388 0.75 -14.17 21.61
N PRO A 389 0.04 -14.18 22.74
CA PRO A 389 0.00 -13.04 23.65
C PRO A 389 1.41 -12.72 24.18
N GLY A 390 1.88 -11.50 23.94
CA GLY A 390 3.24 -11.09 24.32
C GLY A 390 4.29 -11.32 23.22
N GLN A 391 3.88 -11.53 21.97
CA GLN A 391 4.77 -11.59 20.82
C GLN A 391 5.63 -10.32 20.73
N GLU A 392 6.93 -10.51 20.64
CA GLU A 392 7.87 -9.42 20.37
C GLU A 392 7.78 -9.02 18.90
N SER A 393 7.99 -7.72 18.61
CA SER A 393 8.01 -7.25 17.22
C SER A 393 9.25 -7.76 16.49
N SER A 394 9.11 -7.99 15.17
CA SER A 394 10.22 -8.39 14.32
C SER A 394 11.39 -7.41 14.41
N GLU A 395 11.14 -6.11 14.55
CA GLU A 395 12.18 -5.09 14.73
C GLU A 395 12.94 -5.25 16.06
N ALA A 396 12.25 -5.53 17.17
CA ALA A 396 12.90 -5.75 18.46
C ALA A 396 13.81 -6.96 18.42
N VAL A 397 13.36 -8.06 17.79
CA VAL A 397 14.17 -9.27 17.59
C VAL A 397 15.37 -8.98 16.69
N ILE A 398 15.19 -8.27 15.57
CA ILE A 398 16.30 -7.88 14.68
C ILE A 398 17.33 -7.04 15.42
N THR A 399 16.89 -6.04 16.19
CA THR A 399 17.80 -5.17 16.95
C THR A 399 18.63 -5.99 17.95
N ARG A 400 17.98 -6.90 18.68
CA ARG A 400 18.66 -7.78 19.65
C ARG A 400 19.65 -8.73 18.98
N LEU A 401 19.25 -9.38 17.90
CA LEU A 401 20.11 -10.29 17.15
C LEU A 401 21.28 -9.54 16.47
N ARG A 402 21.05 -8.30 15.98
CA ARG A 402 22.08 -7.45 15.41
C ARG A 402 23.19 -7.16 16.44
N GLU A 403 22.82 -6.81 17.68
CA GLU A 403 23.79 -6.57 18.74
C GLU A 403 24.54 -7.85 19.15
N GLN A 404 23.89 -9.00 19.21
CA GLN A 404 24.54 -10.28 19.51
C GLN A 404 25.54 -10.71 18.41
N LEU A 405 25.22 -10.42 17.15
CA LEU A 405 26.00 -10.84 15.99
C LEU A 405 27.03 -9.81 15.52
N LYS A 406 27.06 -8.64 16.12
CA LYS A 406 27.95 -7.53 15.74
C LYS A 406 29.43 -7.89 15.70
N ASN A 407 29.87 -8.77 16.60
CA ASN A 407 31.28 -9.16 16.76
C ASN A 407 31.58 -10.56 16.18
N GLU A 408 30.65 -11.21 15.50
CA GLU A 408 30.92 -12.50 14.86
C GLU A 408 31.87 -12.31 13.67
N PRO A 409 33.03 -13.00 13.66
CA PRO A 409 34.05 -12.75 12.66
C PRO A 409 33.70 -13.37 11.30
N GLY A 410 34.15 -12.69 10.25
CA GLY A 410 34.26 -13.26 8.91
C GLY A 410 32.97 -13.23 8.06
N ALA A 411 31.83 -12.84 8.61
CA ALA A 411 30.60 -12.60 7.86
C ALA A 411 29.69 -11.63 8.59
N ARG A 412 28.76 -11.02 7.88
CA ARG A 412 27.68 -10.19 8.44
C ARG A 412 26.32 -10.76 8.09
N LEU A 413 25.40 -10.72 9.04
CA LEU A 413 23.99 -11.05 8.84
C LEU A 413 23.20 -9.75 8.73
N PHE A 414 22.56 -9.58 7.60
CA PHE A 414 21.59 -8.51 7.33
C PHE A 414 20.20 -9.09 7.49
N MET A 415 19.35 -8.42 8.25
CA MET A 415 18.00 -8.91 8.59
C MET A 415 16.94 -7.91 8.21
N VAL A 416 15.88 -8.37 7.57
CA VAL A 416 14.76 -7.54 7.13
C VAL A 416 13.44 -8.23 7.46
N PRO A 417 12.45 -7.54 8.06
CA PRO A 417 11.12 -8.08 8.22
C PRO A 417 10.52 -8.44 6.85
N GLN A 418 9.93 -9.63 6.73
CA GLN A 418 9.24 -10.01 5.51
C GLN A 418 7.91 -9.29 5.41
N ARG A 419 7.74 -8.50 4.38
CA ARG A 419 6.47 -7.83 4.05
C ARG A 419 5.63 -8.71 3.12
N ASP A 420 4.31 -8.63 3.25
CA ASP A 420 3.41 -9.36 2.35
C ASP A 420 3.41 -8.74 0.94
N ILE A 421 3.53 -7.41 0.86
CA ILE A 421 3.63 -6.66 -0.39
C ILE A 421 5.08 -6.21 -0.59
N ARG A 422 5.70 -6.70 -1.66
CA ARG A 422 7.03 -6.30 -2.09
C ARG A 422 6.96 -5.67 -3.48
N ILE A 423 7.53 -4.48 -3.61
CA ILE A 423 7.51 -3.73 -4.86
C ILE A 423 8.90 -3.71 -5.47
N GLY A 424 9.08 -4.47 -6.55
CA GLY A 424 10.30 -4.47 -7.35
C GLY A 424 11.59 -4.69 -6.54
N GLY A 425 12.71 -4.35 -7.15
CA GLY A 425 14.02 -4.42 -6.52
C GLY A 425 14.66 -5.80 -6.57
N ARG A 426 15.97 -5.85 -6.37
CA ARG A 426 16.73 -7.07 -6.18
C ARG A 426 16.50 -7.62 -4.79
N GLN A 427 16.79 -8.91 -4.61
CA GLN A 427 16.84 -9.49 -3.28
C GLN A 427 18.13 -9.00 -2.60
N SER A 428 18.04 -7.88 -1.89
CA SER A 428 19.12 -7.29 -1.11
C SER A 428 18.94 -7.61 0.38
N GLY A 429 20.00 -7.49 1.15
CA GLY A 429 19.96 -7.66 2.60
C GLY A 429 19.34 -6.48 3.36
N ALA A 430 18.73 -5.51 2.67
CA ALA A 430 18.12 -4.31 3.25
C ALA A 430 16.76 -4.01 2.62
N SER A 431 16.06 -3.02 3.19
CA SER A 431 14.67 -2.68 2.80
C SER A 431 14.57 -1.82 1.55
N PHE A 432 15.61 -1.04 1.23
CA PHE A 432 15.61 -0.02 0.17
C PHE A 432 16.90 -0.06 -0.63
N ASP A 433 16.83 0.33 -1.90
CA ASP A 433 17.93 0.28 -2.84
C ASP A 433 18.13 1.63 -3.54
N TYR A 434 19.40 2.05 -3.62
CA TYR A 434 19.85 3.16 -4.44
C TYR A 434 20.78 2.62 -5.52
N THR A 435 20.35 2.70 -6.78
CA THR A 435 21.04 2.11 -7.92
C THR A 435 21.86 3.17 -8.65
N LEU A 436 23.14 2.89 -8.83
CA LEU A 436 24.07 3.65 -9.64
C LEU A 436 24.18 3.00 -11.01
N GLN A 437 24.17 3.79 -12.05
CA GLN A 437 24.34 3.37 -13.45
C GLN A 437 25.44 4.21 -14.08
N ALA A 438 26.32 3.58 -14.87
CA ALA A 438 27.28 4.30 -15.71
C ALA A 438 27.52 3.54 -17.01
N ASP A 439 27.88 4.27 -18.06
CA ASP A 439 28.18 3.67 -19.35
C ASP A 439 29.51 2.92 -19.31
N ASP A 440 30.45 3.35 -18.43
CA ASP A 440 31.70 2.66 -18.14
C ASP A 440 31.70 2.06 -16.73
N ILE A 441 32.05 0.78 -16.65
CA ILE A 441 32.18 0.06 -15.37
C ILE A 441 33.32 0.64 -14.50
N GLY A 442 34.33 1.26 -15.11
CA GLY A 442 35.43 1.94 -14.40
C GLY A 442 34.94 3.11 -13.56
N ASP A 443 33.97 3.87 -14.06
CA ASP A 443 33.33 4.95 -13.32
C ASP A 443 32.58 4.41 -12.11
N LEU A 444 31.81 3.31 -12.26
CA LEU A 444 31.12 2.67 -11.15
C LEU A 444 32.10 2.21 -10.07
N ARG A 445 33.20 1.55 -10.45
CA ARG A 445 34.23 1.08 -9.52
C ARG A 445 34.91 2.20 -8.77
N THR A 446 34.95 3.39 -9.36
CA THR A 446 35.54 4.57 -8.72
C THR A 446 34.61 5.26 -7.76
N TRP A 447 33.34 5.40 -8.15
CA TRP A 447 32.36 6.23 -7.43
C TRP A 447 31.51 5.46 -6.43
N GLU A 448 31.16 4.19 -6.71
CA GLU A 448 30.35 3.39 -5.79
C GLU A 448 30.97 3.31 -4.38
N PRO A 449 32.26 2.97 -4.21
CA PRO A 449 32.83 2.88 -2.86
C PRO A 449 32.81 4.20 -2.09
N ARG A 450 32.99 5.31 -2.80
CA ARG A 450 32.95 6.66 -2.21
C ARG A 450 31.54 7.02 -1.78
N ILE A 451 30.55 6.80 -2.65
CA ILE A 451 29.14 7.05 -2.34
C ILE A 451 28.72 6.15 -1.17
N ARG A 452 29.01 4.86 -1.23
CA ARG A 452 28.69 3.91 -0.15
C ARG A 452 29.31 4.31 1.18
N GLN A 453 30.54 4.78 1.17
CA GLN A 453 31.23 5.25 2.39
C GLN A 453 30.50 6.45 3.00
N VAL A 454 30.10 7.44 2.19
CA VAL A 454 29.36 8.60 2.68
C VAL A 454 27.99 8.18 3.17
N LEU A 455 27.25 7.35 2.43
CA LEU A 455 25.94 6.87 2.86
C LEU A 455 26.01 6.05 4.15
N SER A 456 27.10 5.31 4.38
CA SER A 456 27.28 4.54 5.63
C SER A 456 27.53 5.41 6.87
N GLN A 457 27.80 6.70 6.69
CA GLN A 457 28.01 7.67 7.78
C GLN A 457 26.75 8.47 8.11
N LEU A 458 25.70 8.36 7.29
CA LEU A 458 24.43 9.06 7.52
C LEU A 458 23.69 8.44 8.72
N PRO A 459 23.28 9.24 9.70
CA PRO A 459 22.56 8.74 10.88
C PRO A 459 21.16 8.24 10.56
N GLU A 460 20.61 8.59 9.40
CA GLU A 460 19.32 8.15 8.91
C GLU A 460 19.32 6.73 8.38
N LEU A 461 20.50 6.15 8.08
CA LEU A 461 20.64 4.88 7.41
C LEU A 461 21.31 3.83 8.29
N GLU A 462 20.83 2.60 8.20
CA GLU A 462 21.44 1.41 8.79
C GLU A 462 21.67 0.34 7.72
N ASP A 463 22.54 -0.64 8.03
CA ASP A 463 22.82 -1.80 7.18
C ASP A 463 23.21 -1.44 5.72
N VAL A 464 23.92 -0.31 5.54
CA VAL A 464 24.35 0.11 4.21
C VAL A 464 25.31 -0.92 3.63
N ASN A 465 24.92 -1.49 2.48
CA ASN A 465 25.66 -2.55 1.81
C ASN A 465 25.60 -2.38 0.30
N SER A 466 26.55 -3.00 -0.40
CA SER A 466 26.65 -2.93 -1.86
C SER A 466 26.60 -4.32 -2.49
N ASP A 467 26.10 -4.40 -3.70
CA ASP A 467 26.15 -5.62 -4.51
C ASP A 467 27.46 -5.77 -5.31
N VAL A 468 28.38 -4.80 -5.24
CA VAL A 468 29.69 -4.86 -5.88
C VAL A 468 30.59 -5.86 -5.17
N GLN A 469 31.15 -6.76 -5.92
CA GLN A 469 32.09 -7.79 -5.45
C GLN A 469 33.21 -7.99 -6.48
N ASP A 470 34.20 -7.09 -6.47
CA ASP A 470 35.29 -7.03 -7.46
C ASP A 470 36.59 -7.71 -7.01
N PHE A 471 36.63 -8.22 -5.76
CA PHE A 471 37.85 -8.79 -5.17
C PHE A 471 37.78 -10.31 -5.01
N GLY A 472 36.99 -11.01 -5.78
CA GLY A 472 36.96 -12.47 -5.80
C GLY A 472 38.33 -13.03 -6.22
N LEU A 473 38.84 -14.02 -5.51
CA LEU A 473 40.11 -14.65 -5.88
C LEU A 473 39.92 -15.54 -7.11
N GLN A 474 40.81 -15.34 -8.08
CA GLN A 474 40.86 -16.11 -9.32
C GLN A 474 42.27 -16.64 -9.53
N THR A 475 42.34 -17.94 -9.84
CA THR A 475 43.58 -18.51 -10.39
C THR A 475 43.56 -18.29 -11.91
N SER A 476 44.49 -17.53 -12.40
CA SER A 476 44.68 -17.19 -13.80
C SER A 476 45.83 -17.94 -14.39
N LEU A 477 45.63 -18.53 -15.57
CA LEU A 477 46.67 -19.19 -16.33
C LEU A 477 47.11 -18.28 -17.48
N VAL A 478 48.31 -17.75 -17.42
CA VAL A 478 48.90 -17.00 -18.51
C VAL A 478 49.68 -17.98 -19.42
N ILE A 479 49.03 -18.34 -20.55
CA ILE A 479 49.54 -19.35 -21.46
C ILE A 479 50.42 -18.71 -22.54
N ASP A 480 51.64 -19.23 -22.70
CA ASP A 480 52.52 -18.92 -23.82
C ASP A 480 52.12 -19.76 -25.05
N ARG A 481 51.40 -19.16 -25.97
CA ARG A 481 50.89 -19.83 -27.18
C ARG A 481 51.99 -20.32 -28.12
N ASP A 482 53.12 -19.63 -28.18
CA ASP A 482 54.25 -20.03 -28.99
C ASP A 482 54.96 -21.25 -28.38
N ALA A 483 55.08 -21.32 -27.06
CA ALA A 483 55.54 -22.49 -26.37
C ALA A 483 54.62 -23.70 -26.58
N VAL A 484 53.30 -23.51 -26.51
CA VAL A 484 52.26 -24.53 -26.76
C VAL A 484 52.46 -25.12 -28.14
N THR A 485 52.66 -24.30 -29.16
CA THR A 485 52.87 -24.74 -30.56
C THR A 485 54.21 -25.51 -30.70
N ARG A 486 55.30 -24.98 -30.12
CA ARG A 486 56.62 -25.66 -30.17
C ARG A 486 56.62 -27.05 -29.46
N LEU A 487 55.82 -27.18 -28.44
CA LEU A 487 55.68 -28.44 -27.66
C LEU A 487 54.70 -29.45 -28.30
N GLY A 488 54.16 -29.10 -29.47
CA GLY A 488 53.22 -29.95 -30.17
C GLY A 488 51.86 -30.15 -29.51
N LEU A 489 51.41 -29.11 -28.75
CA LEU A 489 50.09 -29.03 -28.12
C LEU A 489 49.20 -28.06 -28.90
N THR A 490 47.92 -28.17 -28.73
CA THR A 490 46.92 -27.24 -29.25
C THR A 490 46.16 -26.61 -28.11
N MET A 491 45.69 -25.36 -28.30
CA MET A 491 44.83 -24.71 -27.31
C MET A 491 43.55 -25.51 -27.02
N ALA A 492 42.97 -26.09 -28.04
CA ALA A 492 41.75 -26.91 -27.87
C ALA A 492 41.96 -28.13 -26.95
N GLN A 493 43.16 -28.77 -27.02
CA GLN A 493 43.53 -29.84 -26.09
C GLN A 493 43.70 -29.36 -24.66
N ILE A 494 44.31 -28.18 -24.49
CA ILE A 494 44.53 -27.58 -23.17
C ILE A 494 43.19 -27.23 -22.57
N ASP A 495 42.29 -26.50 -23.31
CA ASP A 495 40.98 -26.12 -22.85
C ASP A 495 40.10 -27.34 -22.51
N ALA A 496 40.12 -28.35 -23.35
CA ALA A 496 39.36 -29.58 -23.12
C ALA A 496 39.82 -30.31 -21.85
N THR A 497 41.16 -30.41 -21.64
CA THR A 497 41.73 -31.09 -20.48
C THR A 497 41.42 -30.35 -19.19
N LEU A 498 41.57 -29.03 -19.18
CA LEU A 498 41.23 -28.19 -18.04
C LEU A 498 39.73 -28.20 -17.75
N ASN A 499 38.89 -28.14 -18.76
CA ASN A 499 37.46 -28.22 -18.61
C ASN A 499 37.01 -29.59 -18.05
N ASN A 500 37.66 -30.70 -18.51
CA ASN A 500 37.41 -32.04 -17.99
C ASN A 500 37.76 -32.18 -16.52
N ALA A 501 38.81 -31.46 -16.07
CA ALA A 501 39.31 -31.56 -14.70
C ALA A 501 38.56 -30.58 -13.74
N PHE A 502 38.28 -29.36 -14.16
CA PHE A 502 37.83 -28.26 -13.28
C PHE A 502 36.43 -27.73 -13.64
N GLY A 503 35.90 -28.08 -14.83
CA GLY A 503 34.67 -27.48 -15.34
C GLY A 503 33.40 -28.26 -14.99
N GLN A 504 33.46 -29.32 -14.18
CA GLN A 504 32.32 -30.21 -13.86
C GLN A 504 31.61 -30.68 -15.14
N ARG A 505 32.39 -31.26 -16.08
CA ARG A 505 31.89 -31.60 -17.39
C ARG A 505 30.87 -32.70 -17.34
N GLN A 506 29.66 -32.45 -17.83
CA GLN A 506 28.69 -33.48 -18.07
C GLN A 506 29.14 -34.36 -19.25
N VAL A 507 29.42 -35.65 -18.98
CA VAL A 507 29.89 -36.60 -19.97
C VAL A 507 28.78 -37.58 -20.46
N GLY A 508 27.69 -37.65 -19.74
CA GLY A 508 26.55 -38.52 -20.11
C GLY A 508 25.31 -38.20 -19.31
N VAL A 509 24.20 -38.81 -19.69
CA VAL A 509 22.93 -38.79 -18.98
C VAL A 509 22.41 -40.22 -18.88
N ILE A 510 21.99 -40.60 -17.67
CA ILE A 510 21.28 -41.87 -17.44
C ILE A 510 19.79 -41.55 -17.44
N TYR A 511 19.06 -42.16 -18.34
CA TYR A 511 17.61 -42.00 -18.46
C TYR A 511 16.90 -43.13 -17.71
N ASN A 512 16.15 -42.76 -16.69
CA ASN A 512 15.24 -43.63 -15.96
C ASN A 512 13.79 -43.26 -16.28
N PRO A 513 12.81 -44.12 -16.08
CA PRO A 513 11.42 -43.81 -16.39
C PRO A 513 10.85 -42.58 -15.69
N LEU A 514 11.34 -42.27 -14.50
CA LEU A 514 10.86 -41.15 -13.67
C LEU A 514 11.82 -39.96 -13.61
N ASN A 515 13.11 -40.14 -13.99
CA ASN A 515 14.10 -39.08 -13.82
C ASN A 515 15.30 -39.24 -14.76
N GLN A 516 16.10 -38.17 -14.90
CA GLN A 516 17.35 -38.19 -15.64
C GLN A 516 18.49 -37.87 -14.67
N TYR A 517 19.53 -38.67 -14.70
CA TYR A 517 20.71 -38.47 -13.87
C TYR A 517 21.91 -38.09 -14.75
N ARG A 518 22.57 -36.99 -14.39
CA ARG A 518 23.75 -36.51 -15.10
C ARG A 518 24.98 -37.28 -14.61
N VAL A 519 25.83 -37.69 -15.53
CA VAL A 519 27.15 -38.20 -15.22
C VAL A 519 28.13 -37.05 -15.38
N VAL A 520 28.77 -36.65 -14.28
CA VAL A 520 29.69 -35.51 -14.23
C VAL A 520 31.10 -36.00 -13.98
N MET A 521 32.04 -35.50 -14.78
CA MET A 521 33.48 -35.78 -14.65
C MET A 521 34.19 -34.55 -14.11
N GLU A 522 34.98 -34.73 -13.05
CA GLU A 522 35.86 -33.73 -12.50
C GLU A 522 37.08 -34.34 -11.84
N ALA A 523 38.10 -33.54 -11.54
CA ALA A 523 39.21 -33.99 -10.76
C ALA A 523 38.81 -34.32 -9.32
N ALA A 524 39.44 -35.32 -8.70
CA ALA A 524 39.10 -35.68 -7.33
C ALA A 524 39.25 -34.47 -6.38
N PRO A 525 38.41 -34.32 -5.30
CA PRO A 525 38.35 -33.15 -4.45
C PRO A 525 39.71 -32.67 -3.91
N ARG A 526 40.61 -33.58 -3.65
CA ARG A 526 41.99 -33.26 -3.20
C ARG A 526 42.77 -32.38 -4.18
N TYR A 527 42.48 -32.43 -5.47
CA TYR A 527 43.12 -31.60 -6.49
C TYR A 527 42.41 -30.28 -6.77
N LEU A 528 41.21 -30.11 -6.25
CA LEU A 528 40.43 -28.89 -6.43
C LEU A 528 40.59 -27.84 -5.31
N GLN A 529 41.28 -28.21 -4.20
CA GLN A 529 41.37 -27.38 -3.00
C GLN A 529 42.50 -26.36 -3.03
N ASN A 530 43.54 -26.60 -3.83
CA ASN A 530 44.76 -25.76 -3.84
C ASN A 530 45.20 -25.49 -5.29
N PRO A 531 45.42 -24.23 -5.69
CA PRO A 531 45.99 -23.85 -7.00
C PRO A 531 47.34 -24.49 -7.30
N GLU A 532 48.17 -24.81 -6.28
CA GLU A 532 49.46 -25.45 -6.46
C GLU A 532 49.37 -26.87 -7.09
N THR A 533 48.22 -27.56 -6.97
CA THR A 533 47.97 -28.83 -7.61
C THR A 533 47.99 -28.74 -9.14
N LEU A 534 47.77 -27.54 -9.72
CA LEU A 534 47.89 -27.28 -11.14
C LEU A 534 49.31 -27.53 -11.66
N ARG A 535 50.37 -27.37 -10.81
CA ARG A 535 51.74 -27.64 -11.21
C ARG A 535 52.00 -29.11 -11.53
N GLY A 536 51.20 -30.00 -10.96
CA GLY A 536 51.28 -31.45 -11.21
C GLY A 536 50.43 -31.89 -12.41
N PHE A 537 49.82 -30.98 -13.16
CA PHE A 537 49.03 -31.28 -14.34
C PHE A 537 49.90 -31.50 -15.57
N PHE A 538 49.70 -32.62 -16.28
CA PHE A 538 50.41 -32.97 -17.48
C PHE A 538 49.46 -33.04 -18.68
N PHE A 539 50.00 -32.62 -19.82
CA PHE A 539 49.32 -32.70 -21.12
C PHE A 539 50.09 -33.63 -22.02
N VAL A 540 49.40 -34.42 -22.80
CA VAL A 540 50.01 -35.39 -23.73
C VAL A 540 49.99 -34.81 -25.13
N ASN A 541 51.18 -34.56 -25.74
CA ASN A 541 51.29 -34.06 -27.08
C ASN A 541 51.01 -35.22 -28.14
N SER A 542 51.03 -34.84 -29.42
CA SER A 542 50.82 -35.77 -30.52
C SER A 542 51.86 -36.90 -30.61
N GLN A 543 53.03 -36.72 -29.97
CA GLN A 543 54.13 -37.69 -29.91
C GLN A 543 54.05 -38.60 -28.66
N GLY A 544 53.01 -38.44 -27.83
CA GLY A 544 52.86 -39.21 -26.59
C GLY A 544 53.70 -38.73 -25.40
N GLN A 545 54.33 -37.59 -25.51
CA GLN A 545 55.18 -37.02 -24.44
C GLN A 545 54.29 -36.30 -23.40
N GLN A 546 54.62 -36.47 -22.13
CA GLN A 546 53.93 -35.78 -21.03
C GLN A 546 54.62 -34.40 -20.79
N ILE A 547 53.86 -33.38 -20.99
CA ILE A 547 54.32 -31.97 -20.86
C ILE A 547 53.64 -31.36 -19.66
N PRO A 548 54.37 -30.91 -18.61
CA PRO A 548 53.81 -30.26 -17.46
C PRO A 548 53.15 -28.89 -17.84
N LEU A 549 52.08 -28.49 -17.19
CA LEU A 549 51.42 -27.21 -17.39
C LEU A 549 52.41 -26.02 -17.23
N THR A 550 53.34 -26.17 -16.32
CA THR A 550 54.33 -25.13 -16.02
C THR A 550 55.37 -24.90 -17.14
N ALA A 551 55.43 -25.81 -18.15
CA ALA A 551 56.32 -25.62 -19.28
C ALA A 551 55.83 -24.56 -20.28
N PHE A 552 54.53 -24.26 -20.31
CA PHE A 552 53.93 -23.31 -21.22
C PHE A 552 52.93 -22.37 -20.58
N ALA A 553 52.68 -22.49 -19.28
CA ALA A 553 51.76 -21.61 -18.56
C ALA A 553 52.33 -21.14 -17.23
N ARG A 554 52.06 -19.88 -16.90
CA ARG A 554 52.33 -19.30 -15.61
C ARG A 554 51.03 -19.22 -14.80
N ILE A 555 51.06 -19.75 -13.59
CA ILE A 555 49.96 -19.70 -12.65
C ILE A 555 50.10 -18.40 -11.84
N THR A 556 49.09 -17.53 -11.89
CA THR A 556 49.02 -16.27 -11.15
C THR A 556 47.68 -16.20 -10.41
N THR A 557 47.72 -15.55 -9.24
CA THR A 557 46.48 -15.23 -8.52
C THR A 557 46.12 -13.78 -8.80
N THR A 558 44.88 -13.56 -9.24
CA THR A 558 44.34 -12.25 -9.57
C THR A 558 42.98 -12.05 -8.91
N ASN A 559 42.51 -10.82 -8.90
CA ASN A 559 41.14 -10.53 -8.50
C ASN A 559 40.22 -10.47 -9.72
N THR A 560 39.03 -10.93 -9.52
CA THR A 560 37.96 -10.88 -10.55
C THR A 560 36.65 -10.52 -9.92
N PRO A 561 35.72 -9.82 -10.65
CA PRO A 561 34.37 -9.64 -10.19
C PRO A 561 33.66 -10.99 -10.04
N LEU A 562 32.99 -11.21 -8.90
CA LEU A 562 32.14 -12.37 -8.70
C LEU A 562 30.83 -12.25 -9.49
N SER A 563 30.39 -11.01 -9.76
CA SER A 563 29.23 -10.72 -10.61
C SER A 563 29.37 -9.33 -11.24
N VAL A 564 28.84 -9.17 -12.44
CA VAL A 564 28.65 -7.87 -13.12
C VAL A 564 27.17 -7.65 -13.32
N ASN A 565 26.65 -6.63 -12.66
CA ASN A 565 25.24 -6.31 -12.66
C ASN A 565 24.90 -5.28 -13.74
N HIS A 566 23.75 -5.45 -14.35
CA HIS A 566 23.19 -4.50 -15.32
C HIS A 566 21.77 -4.11 -14.92
N ASP A 567 21.40 -2.89 -15.14
CA ASP A 567 20.04 -2.38 -15.10
C ASP A 567 19.69 -1.73 -16.42
N ARG A 568 18.64 -2.20 -17.08
CA ARG A 568 18.20 -1.74 -18.41
C ARG A 568 19.31 -1.77 -19.48
N GLY A 569 20.18 -2.79 -19.39
CA GLY A 569 21.29 -2.96 -20.34
C GLY A 569 22.55 -2.15 -20.04
N THR A 570 22.53 -1.28 -19.04
CA THR A 570 23.69 -0.47 -18.60
C THR A 570 24.33 -1.09 -17.37
N PRO A 571 25.67 -1.10 -17.24
CA PRO A 571 26.32 -1.54 -16.02
C PRO A 571 25.80 -0.77 -14.80
N ALA A 572 25.47 -1.51 -13.74
CA ALA A 572 24.82 -0.94 -12.58
C ALA A 572 25.33 -1.55 -11.28
N SER A 573 25.30 -0.76 -10.23
CA SER A 573 25.54 -1.21 -8.86
C SER A 573 24.44 -0.70 -7.94
N SER A 574 23.99 -1.54 -7.03
CA SER A 574 22.97 -1.18 -6.06
C SER A 574 23.55 -1.10 -4.66
N ILE A 575 23.39 0.05 -4.03
CA ILE A 575 23.65 0.26 -2.62
C ILE A 575 22.32 0.08 -1.88
N SER A 576 22.22 -0.95 -1.07
CA SER A 576 21.05 -1.25 -0.27
C SER A 576 21.21 -0.74 1.16
N PHE A 577 20.11 -0.27 1.75
CA PHE A 577 20.10 0.29 3.10
C PHE A 577 18.75 0.04 3.79
N SER A 578 18.77 0.09 5.12
CA SER A 578 17.57 0.13 5.97
C SER A 578 17.46 1.50 6.62
N LEU A 579 16.29 1.86 7.14
CA LEU A 579 16.10 3.11 7.87
C LEU A 579 16.54 2.93 9.33
N ALA A 580 17.14 3.95 9.90
CA ALA A 580 17.35 4.00 11.34
C ALA A 580 15.98 4.10 12.08
N PRO A 581 15.88 3.59 13.32
CA PRO A 581 14.64 3.63 14.08
C PRO A 581 14.07 5.04 14.20
N GLY A 582 12.80 5.20 13.80
CA GLY A 582 12.09 6.48 13.86
C GLY A 582 12.38 7.45 12.70
N VAL A 583 13.17 7.05 11.71
CA VAL A 583 13.44 7.83 10.49
C VAL A 583 12.46 7.44 9.41
N SER A 584 11.83 8.43 8.77
CA SER A 584 10.93 8.22 7.64
C SER A 584 11.69 8.04 6.31
N LEU A 585 11.03 7.38 5.35
CA LEU A 585 11.61 7.22 4.00
C LEU A 585 11.87 8.56 3.31
N SER A 586 11.04 9.58 3.56
CA SER A 586 11.26 10.92 3.00
C SER A 586 12.53 11.58 3.53
N GLN A 587 12.79 11.48 4.82
CA GLN A 587 14.02 12.01 5.44
C GLN A 587 15.26 11.28 4.91
N ALA A 588 15.21 9.95 4.84
CA ALA A 588 16.32 9.15 4.32
C ALA A 588 16.62 9.45 2.84
N THR A 589 15.59 9.55 1.98
CA THR A 589 15.80 9.87 0.56
C THR A 589 16.34 11.28 0.36
N GLU A 590 15.92 12.25 1.18
CA GLU A 590 16.47 13.60 1.18
C GLU A 590 17.92 13.63 1.61
N ALA A 591 18.27 12.93 2.71
CA ALA A 591 19.64 12.81 3.20
C ALA A 591 20.57 12.17 2.15
N VAL A 592 20.12 11.10 1.50
CA VAL A 592 20.88 10.45 0.40
C VAL A 592 21.11 11.40 -0.77
N ASN A 593 20.06 12.10 -1.22
CA ASN A 593 20.17 13.04 -2.34
C ASN A 593 21.13 14.19 -2.02
N ASN A 594 21.06 14.75 -0.81
CA ASN A 594 21.96 15.83 -0.36
C ASN A 594 23.39 15.35 -0.28
N ALA A 595 23.65 14.19 0.32
CA ALA A 595 24.97 13.61 0.45
C ALA A 595 25.63 13.29 -0.92
N VAL A 596 24.85 12.77 -1.87
CA VAL A 596 25.33 12.49 -3.23
C VAL A 596 25.59 13.80 -4.00
N ALA A 597 24.76 14.82 -3.81
CA ALA A 597 24.96 16.14 -4.44
C ALA A 597 26.24 16.83 -3.92
N GLU A 598 26.52 16.74 -2.62
CA GLU A 598 27.74 17.30 -1.99
C GLU A 598 29.01 16.61 -2.48
N LEU A 599 28.95 15.32 -2.82
CA LEU A 599 30.08 14.57 -3.36
C LEU A 599 30.54 15.03 -4.75
N GLY A 600 29.71 15.76 -5.48
CA GLY A 600 30.03 16.22 -6.84
C GLY A 600 30.22 15.08 -7.85
N VAL A 601 29.38 14.05 -7.78
CA VAL A 601 29.40 12.88 -8.67
C VAL A 601 29.26 13.34 -10.14
N PRO A 602 30.10 12.86 -11.09
CA PRO A 602 30.03 13.25 -12.47
C PRO A 602 28.74 12.79 -13.14
N VAL A 603 28.32 13.48 -14.17
CA VAL A 603 27.07 13.19 -14.93
C VAL A 603 27.10 11.80 -15.59
N SER A 604 28.31 11.24 -15.81
CA SER A 604 28.48 9.88 -16.34
C SER A 604 27.97 8.80 -15.36
N VAL A 605 27.90 9.11 -14.07
CA VAL A 605 27.33 8.21 -13.04
C VAL A 605 25.99 8.73 -12.59
N ARG A 606 24.96 7.98 -12.89
CA ARG A 606 23.56 8.34 -12.58
C ARG A 606 23.08 7.51 -11.41
N GLY A 607 22.65 8.18 -10.34
CA GLY A 607 22.03 7.56 -9.19
C GLY A 607 20.50 7.69 -9.22
N SER A 608 19.79 6.64 -8.88
CA SER A 608 18.34 6.66 -8.74
C SER A 608 17.88 5.66 -7.68
N PHE A 609 16.80 5.99 -6.99
CA PHE A 609 16.15 5.02 -6.11
C PHE A 609 15.44 3.96 -6.93
N SER A 610 15.54 2.71 -6.52
CA SER A 610 14.91 1.56 -7.16
C SER A 610 14.00 0.82 -6.19
N GLY A 611 13.20 -0.12 -6.72
CA GLY A 611 12.29 -0.91 -5.90
C GLY A 611 11.25 -0.06 -5.14
N THR A 612 11.11 -0.30 -3.87
CA THR A 612 10.14 0.41 -2.99
C THR A 612 10.44 1.90 -2.89
N ALA A 613 11.70 2.29 -2.78
CA ALA A 613 12.08 3.70 -2.69
C ALA A 613 11.84 4.47 -3.99
N GLY A 614 12.08 3.84 -5.15
CA GLY A 614 11.74 4.41 -6.45
C GLY A 614 10.23 4.60 -6.63
N ALA A 615 9.44 3.57 -6.29
CA ALA A 615 7.98 3.66 -6.33
C ALA A 615 7.43 4.75 -5.37
N PHE A 616 8.09 4.96 -4.24
CA PHE A 616 7.74 6.06 -3.32
C PHE A 616 7.99 7.43 -3.96
N GLN A 617 9.14 7.64 -4.59
CA GLN A 617 9.44 8.92 -5.25
C GLN A 617 8.47 9.21 -6.40
N ASP A 618 8.19 8.21 -7.24
CA ASP A 618 7.19 8.34 -8.31
C ASP A 618 5.81 8.69 -7.76
N ALA A 619 5.42 8.05 -6.66
CA ALA A 619 4.16 8.33 -5.99
C ALA A 619 4.12 9.75 -5.43
N LEU A 620 5.18 10.20 -4.78
CA LEU A 620 5.29 11.54 -4.18
C LEU A 620 5.23 12.63 -5.24
N ALA A 621 5.91 12.45 -6.36
CA ALA A 621 5.87 13.37 -7.50
C ALA A 621 4.47 13.45 -8.13
N GLY A 622 3.72 12.35 -8.15
CA GLY A 622 2.36 12.28 -8.69
C GLY A 622 1.25 12.80 -7.75
N GLN A 623 1.49 12.86 -6.43
CA GLN A 623 0.44 13.22 -5.45
C GLN A 623 -0.20 14.61 -5.67
N PRO A 624 0.54 15.70 -5.91
CA PRO A 624 -0.08 17.02 -6.11
C PRO A 624 -0.98 17.04 -7.35
N LEU A 625 -0.53 16.40 -8.43
CA LEU A 625 -1.29 16.29 -9.67
C LEU A 625 -2.57 15.49 -9.47
N LEU A 626 -2.52 14.39 -8.72
CA LEU A 626 -3.68 13.56 -8.40
C LEU A 626 -4.74 14.33 -7.59
N ILE A 627 -4.31 15.06 -6.55
CA ILE A 627 -5.20 15.88 -5.74
C ILE A 627 -5.82 16.99 -6.58
N LEU A 628 -5.02 17.66 -7.41
CA LEU A 628 -5.49 18.70 -8.31
C LEU A 628 -6.51 18.15 -9.32
N ALA A 629 -6.22 17.00 -9.93
CA ALA A 629 -7.12 16.34 -10.87
C ALA A 629 -8.45 15.95 -10.18
N ALA A 630 -8.40 15.46 -8.95
CA ALA A 630 -9.61 15.17 -8.16
C ALA A 630 -10.44 16.44 -7.92
N ILE A 631 -9.82 17.54 -7.53
CA ILE A 631 -10.49 18.82 -7.33
C ILE A 631 -11.12 19.33 -8.62
N ILE A 632 -10.40 19.29 -9.75
CA ILE A 632 -10.90 19.70 -11.06
C ILE A 632 -12.08 18.83 -11.49
N THR A 633 -11.96 17.51 -11.37
CA THR A 633 -13.05 16.57 -11.74
C THR A 633 -14.31 16.86 -10.93
N ILE A 634 -14.16 17.07 -9.63
CA ILE A 634 -15.30 17.42 -8.77
C ILE A 634 -15.89 18.78 -9.18
N TYR A 635 -15.04 19.77 -9.43
CA TYR A 635 -15.50 21.09 -9.87
C TYR A 635 -16.34 21.02 -11.13
N LEU A 636 -15.86 20.26 -12.14
CA LEU A 636 -16.58 20.06 -13.39
C LEU A 636 -17.92 19.35 -13.17
N VAL A 637 -17.91 18.24 -12.42
CA VAL A 637 -19.14 17.47 -12.14
C VAL A 637 -20.16 18.31 -11.38
N LEU A 638 -19.75 19.04 -10.35
CA LEU A 638 -20.62 19.92 -9.61
C LEU A 638 -21.07 21.11 -10.47
N GLY A 639 -20.21 21.64 -11.34
CA GLY A 639 -20.55 22.71 -12.29
C GLY A 639 -21.68 22.28 -13.23
N MET A 640 -21.62 21.05 -13.75
CA MET A 640 -22.66 20.46 -14.59
C MET A 640 -23.95 20.22 -13.81
N LEU A 641 -23.87 19.64 -12.60
CA LEU A 641 -25.04 19.31 -11.78
C LEU A 641 -25.80 20.55 -11.30
N TYR A 642 -25.10 21.65 -10.97
CA TYR A 642 -25.70 22.87 -10.45
C TYR A 642 -25.89 23.98 -11.50
N GLU A 643 -25.48 23.74 -12.74
CA GLU A 643 -25.51 24.76 -13.83
C GLU A 643 -24.91 26.11 -13.37
N SER A 644 -23.82 26.05 -12.61
CA SER A 644 -23.21 27.21 -11.99
C SER A 644 -21.72 27.05 -11.78
N LEU A 645 -20.94 28.06 -12.10
CA LEU A 645 -19.50 28.12 -11.83
C LEU A 645 -19.15 28.54 -10.39
N VAL A 646 -20.08 29.14 -9.66
CA VAL A 646 -19.86 29.71 -8.32
C VAL A 646 -20.14 28.70 -7.21
N HIS A 647 -21.20 27.90 -7.33
CA HIS A 647 -21.59 26.94 -6.30
C HIS A 647 -20.56 25.83 -6.08
N PRO A 648 -19.89 25.27 -7.10
CA PRO A 648 -18.79 24.33 -6.92
C PRO A 648 -17.66 24.90 -6.06
N ILE A 649 -17.26 26.15 -6.25
CA ILE A 649 -16.24 26.81 -5.44
C ILE A 649 -16.66 26.88 -3.97
N THR A 650 -17.93 27.20 -3.70
CA THR A 650 -18.47 27.19 -2.34
C THR A 650 -18.37 25.81 -1.68
N ILE A 651 -18.68 24.76 -2.44
CA ILE A 651 -18.58 23.37 -1.94
C ILE A 651 -17.13 22.98 -1.71
N LEU A 652 -16.25 23.28 -2.65
CA LEU A 652 -14.81 22.94 -2.57
C LEU A 652 -14.07 23.71 -1.46
N SER A 653 -14.58 24.89 -1.04
CA SER A 653 -13.99 25.64 0.07
C SER A 653 -13.99 24.89 1.42
N THR A 654 -14.70 23.76 1.50
CA THR A 654 -14.72 22.91 2.70
C THR A 654 -13.54 21.94 2.77
N LEU A 655 -12.85 21.67 1.65
CA LEU A 655 -11.79 20.65 1.57
C LEU A 655 -10.57 20.95 2.45
N PRO A 656 -10.05 22.18 2.55
CA PRO A 656 -8.90 22.47 3.41
C PRO A 656 -9.12 22.09 4.87
N SER A 657 -10.34 22.19 5.36
CA SER A 657 -10.68 21.82 6.75
C SER A 657 -10.53 20.33 7.03
N ALA A 658 -10.84 19.49 6.04
CA ALA A 658 -10.67 18.05 6.13
C ALA A 658 -9.19 17.65 6.09
N GLY A 659 -8.42 18.29 5.22
CA GLY A 659 -6.98 18.05 5.11
C GLY A 659 -6.25 18.37 6.42
N VAL A 660 -6.52 19.52 7.02
CA VAL A 660 -5.95 19.88 8.33
C VAL A 660 -6.30 18.84 9.39
N GLY A 661 -7.56 18.40 9.44
CA GLY A 661 -7.99 17.40 10.43
C GLY A 661 -7.29 16.05 10.25
N ALA A 662 -7.13 15.61 9.00
CA ALA A 662 -6.43 14.37 8.69
C ALA A 662 -4.94 14.45 9.05
N LEU A 663 -4.25 15.51 8.63
CA LEU A 663 -2.83 15.70 8.89
C LEU A 663 -2.53 15.86 10.39
N LEU A 664 -3.33 16.65 11.11
CA LEU A 664 -3.20 16.80 12.56
C LEU A 664 -3.40 15.46 13.30
N ALA A 665 -4.39 14.66 12.89
CA ALA A 665 -4.62 13.37 13.51
C ALA A 665 -3.44 12.41 13.24
N LEU A 666 -2.94 12.34 12.01
CA LEU A 666 -1.78 11.51 11.69
C LEU A 666 -0.55 11.91 12.51
N MET A 667 -0.25 13.21 12.62
CA MET A 667 0.85 13.71 13.46
C MET A 667 0.65 13.40 14.95
N LEU A 668 -0.58 13.55 15.47
CA LEU A 668 -0.90 13.26 16.87
C LEU A 668 -0.67 11.77 17.21
N PHE A 669 -1.02 10.89 16.30
CA PHE A 669 -0.81 9.44 16.45
C PHE A 669 0.56 8.96 15.96
N LYS A 670 1.48 9.90 15.62
CA LYS A 670 2.82 9.60 15.12
C LYS A 670 2.82 8.63 13.93
N THR A 671 1.87 8.80 13.04
CA THR A 671 1.70 7.99 11.85
C THR A 671 2.16 8.78 10.63
N GLU A 672 3.01 8.18 9.81
CA GLU A 672 3.49 8.80 8.58
C GLU A 672 2.35 9.04 7.57
N PHE A 673 2.52 10.06 6.73
CA PHE A 673 1.64 10.27 5.59
C PHE A 673 1.97 9.28 4.47
N SER A 674 1.43 8.08 4.60
CA SER A 674 1.61 6.98 3.65
C SER A 674 0.62 7.05 2.49
N LEU A 675 0.82 6.18 1.48
CA LEU A 675 -0.15 6.02 0.38
C LEU A 675 -1.55 5.66 0.88
N ILE A 676 -1.63 4.90 1.95
CA ILE A 676 -2.92 4.52 2.56
C ILE A 676 -3.58 5.74 3.23
N ALA A 677 -2.80 6.59 3.88
CA ALA A 677 -3.31 7.86 4.42
C ALA A 677 -3.80 8.80 3.30
N LEU A 678 -3.10 8.82 2.15
CA LEU A 678 -3.51 9.59 0.96
C LEU A 678 -4.89 9.15 0.45
N ILE A 679 -5.18 7.83 0.41
CA ILE A 679 -6.53 7.34 0.09
C ILE A 679 -7.55 7.93 1.07
N GLY A 680 -7.23 7.95 2.36
CA GLY A 680 -8.08 8.55 3.38
C GLY A 680 -8.39 10.02 3.10
N VAL A 681 -7.38 10.80 2.72
CA VAL A 681 -7.56 12.22 2.35
C VAL A 681 -8.39 12.38 1.08
N ILE A 682 -8.14 11.58 0.04
CA ILE A 682 -8.93 11.62 -1.20
C ILE A 682 -10.40 11.26 -0.90
N LEU A 683 -10.62 10.29 -0.08
CA LEU A 683 -11.94 9.87 0.34
C LEU A 683 -12.65 10.97 1.16
N LEU A 684 -11.92 11.66 2.04
CA LEU A 684 -12.44 12.84 2.77
C LEU A 684 -12.87 13.96 1.82
N ILE A 685 -12.14 14.19 0.72
CA ILE A 685 -12.54 15.13 -0.34
C ILE A 685 -13.95 14.79 -0.84
N GLY A 686 -14.25 13.50 -0.96
CA GLY A 686 -15.58 13.03 -1.36
C GLY A 686 -16.67 13.26 -0.31
N ILE A 687 -16.37 12.98 0.96
CA ILE A 687 -17.37 12.94 2.04
C ILE A 687 -17.73 14.33 2.52
N VAL A 688 -16.73 15.16 2.78
CA VAL A 688 -16.93 16.46 3.43
C VAL A 688 -17.78 17.39 2.59
N LYS A 689 -17.66 17.35 1.27
CA LYS A 689 -18.48 18.13 0.36
C LYS A 689 -19.97 17.75 0.41
N LYS A 690 -20.32 16.51 0.81
CA LYS A 690 -21.74 16.07 0.95
C LYS A 690 -22.51 16.98 1.90
N ASN A 691 -21.91 17.37 3.01
CA ASN A 691 -22.54 18.26 3.97
C ASN A 691 -22.78 19.65 3.38
N ALA A 692 -21.84 20.19 2.62
CA ALA A 692 -21.98 21.45 1.91
C ALA A 692 -23.05 21.37 0.82
N ILE A 693 -23.08 20.27 0.04
CA ILE A 693 -24.10 20.03 -0.99
C ILE A 693 -25.50 20.09 -0.38
N MET A 694 -25.75 19.37 0.73
CA MET A 694 -27.06 19.37 1.40
C MET A 694 -27.49 20.75 1.87
N MET A 695 -26.57 21.58 2.36
CA MET A 695 -26.89 22.94 2.81
C MET A 695 -27.19 23.86 1.63
N ILE A 696 -26.37 23.80 0.58
CA ILE A 696 -26.47 24.71 -0.57
C ILE A 696 -27.69 24.36 -1.44
N ASP A 697 -27.92 23.07 -1.70
CA ASP A 697 -29.08 22.62 -2.49
C ASP A 697 -30.40 23.06 -1.89
N PHE A 698 -30.54 22.91 -0.55
CA PHE A 698 -31.73 23.36 0.14
C PHE A 698 -31.87 24.88 0.14
N ALA A 699 -30.78 25.63 0.24
CA ALA A 699 -30.79 27.07 0.15
C ALA A 699 -31.19 27.56 -1.25
N LEU A 700 -30.66 26.93 -2.30
CA LEU A 700 -30.98 27.22 -3.70
C LEU A 700 -32.44 26.90 -4.03
N THR A 701 -32.95 25.72 -3.62
CA THR A 701 -34.36 25.35 -3.79
C THR A 701 -35.26 26.40 -3.15
N ARG A 702 -34.88 26.91 -1.97
CA ARG A 702 -35.67 27.94 -1.28
C ARG A 702 -35.57 29.30 -1.99
N GLN A 703 -34.47 29.64 -2.61
CA GLN A 703 -34.33 30.87 -3.42
C GLN A 703 -35.12 30.76 -4.75
N ARG A 704 -35.11 29.61 -5.41
CA ARG A 704 -35.83 29.37 -6.67
C ARG A 704 -37.38 29.46 -6.48
N GLN A 705 -37.86 29.07 -5.30
CA GLN A 705 -39.31 29.17 -4.96
C GLN A 705 -39.80 30.62 -4.74
N GLN A 706 -38.95 31.64 -4.84
CA GLN A 706 -39.33 33.05 -4.69
C GLN A 706 -40.16 33.61 -5.85
N GLY A 707 -40.16 32.93 -7.02
CA GLY A 707 -40.96 33.33 -8.18
C GLY A 707 -42.45 32.93 -8.10
N GLU A 708 -42.88 32.19 -7.05
CA GLU A 708 -44.29 31.82 -6.88
C GLU A 708 -45.10 32.98 -6.26
N PRO A 709 -46.32 33.27 -6.81
CA PRO A 709 -47.17 34.36 -6.28
C PRO A 709 -47.49 34.12 -4.80
N GLY A 710 -47.28 35.15 -3.96
CA GLY A 710 -47.64 35.10 -2.53
C GLY A 710 -46.47 34.79 -1.57
N ARG A 711 -45.22 34.64 -2.02
CA ARG A 711 -44.06 34.42 -1.13
C ARG A 711 -43.16 35.64 -1.05
N ALA A 712 -42.81 36.05 0.20
CA ALA A 712 -41.91 37.15 0.44
C ALA A 712 -40.46 36.82 -0.05
N PRO A 713 -39.73 37.81 -0.62
CA PRO A 713 -38.35 37.63 -1.05
C PRO A 713 -37.42 37.24 0.12
N VAL A 714 -36.65 36.16 -0.04
CA VAL A 714 -35.73 35.67 0.98
C VAL A 714 -34.29 35.96 0.54
N THR A 715 -33.50 36.65 1.35
CA THR A 715 -32.10 36.92 1.05
C THR A 715 -31.27 35.66 1.11
N ALA A 716 -30.13 35.57 0.37
CA ALA A 716 -29.19 34.46 0.42
C ALA A 716 -28.79 34.06 1.84
N ALA A 717 -28.54 35.06 2.70
CA ALA A 717 -28.23 34.86 4.11
C ALA A 717 -29.36 34.22 4.90
N GLN A 718 -30.60 34.59 4.65
CA GLN A 718 -31.78 34.00 5.30
C GLN A 718 -32.04 32.56 4.77
N ALA A 719 -31.84 32.35 3.48
CA ALA A 719 -32.02 31.03 2.85
C ALA A 719 -31.02 30.01 3.44
N ILE A 720 -29.72 30.36 3.46
CA ILE A 720 -28.69 29.47 3.99
C ILE A 720 -28.80 29.28 5.51
N TYR A 721 -29.16 30.33 6.27
CA TYR A 721 -29.37 30.18 7.71
C TYR A 721 -30.51 29.20 8.04
N ARG A 722 -31.60 29.25 7.29
CA ARG A 722 -32.71 28.31 7.44
C ARG A 722 -32.29 26.90 7.00
N ALA A 723 -31.58 26.78 5.89
CA ALA A 723 -31.05 25.52 5.39
C ALA A 723 -30.18 24.82 6.44
N CYS A 724 -29.21 25.54 7.00
CA CYS A 724 -28.31 25.01 8.02
C CYS A 724 -29.06 24.54 9.28
N ASN A 725 -30.06 25.28 9.72
CA ASN A 725 -30.83 24.90 10.91
C ASN A 725 -31.68 23.65 10.68
N LEU A 726 -32.26 23.48 9.49
CA LEU A 726 -33.08 22.32 9.16
C LEU A 726 -32.25 21.07 8.89
N ARG A 727 -31.07 21.24 8.29
CA ARG A 727 -30.19 20.12 7.89
C ARG A 727 -29.14 19.74 8.93
N LEU A 728 -29.06 20.46 10.06
CA LEU A 728 -28.05 20.17 11.09
C LEU A 728 -28.17 18.75 11.65
N ARG A 729 -29.39 18.28 11.92
CA ARG A 729 -29.60 16.93 12.47
C ARG A 729 -29.20 15.81 11.51
N PRO A 730 -29.63 15.77 10.23
CA PRO A 730 -29.11 14.82 9.26
C PRO A 730 -27.59 14.88 9.11
N ILE A 731 -27.00 16.08 8.99
CA ILE A 731 -25.55 16.25 8.83
C ILE A 731 -24.77 15.67 10.02
N LEU A 732 -25.21 15.95 11.25
CA LEU A 732 -24.57 15.38 12.44
C LEU A 732 -24.72 13.86 12.48
N MET A 733 -25.89 13.33 12.13
CA MET A 733 -26.16 11.88 12.14
C MET A 733 -25.28 11.15 11.14
N THR A 734 -25.19 11.64 9.92
CA THR A 734 -24.36 11.02 8.86
C THR A 734 -22.88 11.12 9.17
N THR A 735 -22.39 12.28 9.65
CA THR A 735 -20.96 12.43 9.99
C THR A 735 -20.57 11.52 11.17
N VAL A 736 -21.42 11.44 12.21
CA VAL A 736 -21.16 10.55 13.35
C VAL A 736 -21.20 9.09 12.89
N ALA A 737 -22.13 8.70 12.03
CA ALA A 737 -22.18 7.36 11.45
C ALA A 737 -20.91 7.03 10.66
N ALA A 738 -20.41 7.95 9.84
CA ALA A 738 -19.16 7.78 9.09
C ALA A 738 -17.93 7.67 10.02
N ILE A 739 -17.86 8.48 11.09
CA ILE A 739 -16.79 8.38 12.10
C ILE A 739 -16.81 7.02 12.77
N PHE A 740 -17.97 6.54 13.22
CA PHE A 740 -18.09 5.23 13.88
C PHE A 740 -17.89 4.07 12.89
N GLY A 741 -18.20 4.25 11.62
CA GLY A 741 -17.87 3.29 10.56
C GLY A 741 -16.37 3.14 10.34
N ALA A 742 -15.61 4.24 10.40
CA ALA A 742 -14.16 4.24 10.25
C ALA A 742 -13.39 3.96 11.57
N LEU A 743 -14.05 4.05 12.72
CA LEU A 743 -13.42 3.91 14.04
C LEU A 743 -12.71 2.56 14.25
N PRO A 744 -13.28 1.40 13.85
CA PRO A 744 -12.58 0.11 13.98
C PRO A 744 -11.25 0.07 13.22
N LEU A 745 -11.17 0.74 12.06
CA LEU A 745 -9.93 0.86 11.30
C LEU A 745 -8.91 1.77 11.99
N ALA A 746 -9.38 2.90 12.56
CA ALA A 746 -8.52 3.85 13.27
C ALA A 746 -7.92 3.27 14.55
N LEU A 747 -8.67 2.44 15.26
CA LEU A 747 -8.21 1.78 16.49
C LEU A 747 -7.18 0.67 16.21
N GLY A 748 -7.17 0.11 15.00
CA GLY A 748 -6.21 -0.85 14.47
C GLY A 748 -5.74 -1.87 15.50
N ARG A 749 -6.36 -3.06 15.53
CA ARG A 749 -5.92 -4.16 16.39
C ARG A 749 -5.76 -5.43 15.58
N GLY A 750 -4.81 -6.27 15.98
CA GLY A 750 -4.54 -7.55 15.32
C GLY A 750 -3.68 -7.45 14.05
N ASP A 751 -3.43 -8.60 13.42
CA ASP A 751 -2.54 -8.75 12.27
C ASP A 751 -2.96 -7.88 11.08
N GLY A 752 -2.01 -7.15 10.49
CA GLY A 752 -2.23 -6.25 9.37
C GLY A 752 -2.94 -4.94 9.73
N ALA A 753 -3.05 -4.62 11.03
CA ALA A 753 -3.65 -3.36 11.51
C ALA A 753 -2.84 -2.15 11.02
N GLU A 754 -1.54 -2.28 10.90
CA GLU A 754 -0.62 -1.24 10.48
C GLU A 754 -0.99 -0.65 9.12
N LEU A 755 -1.42 -1.49 8.17
CA LEU A 755 -1.88 -1.03 6.87
C LEU A 755 -3.20 -0.26 6.92
N ARG A 756 -4.08 -0.55 7.88
CA ARG A 756 -5.45 -0.02 7.93
C ARG A 756 -5.57 1.23 8.77
N GLN A 757 -4.75 1.33 9.80
CA GLN A 757 -4.80 2.38 10.80
C GLN A 757 -4.63 3.79 10.23
N PRO A 758 -3.67 4.08 9.31
CA PRO A 758 -3.50 5.42 8.74
C PRO A 758 -4.74 5.90 8.00
N LEU A 759 -5.44 5.00 7.28
CA LEU A 759 -6.71 5.30 6.61
C LEU A 759 -7.78 5.72 7.62
N GLY A 760 -7.96 4.90 8.67
CA GLY A 760 -8.95 5.16 9.71
C GLY A 760 -8.67 6.46 10.47
N ILE A 761 -7.43 6.72 10.87
CA ILE A 761 -7.00 7.94 11.55
C ILE A 761 -7.26 9.17 10.70
N ALA A 762 -6.85 9.15 9.42
CA ALA A 762 -7.07 10.26 8.50
C ALA A 762 -8.56 10.57 8.35
N ILE A 763 -9.41 9.54 8.15
CA ILE A 763 -10.86 9.72 7.99
C ILE A 763 -11.49 10.29 9.26
N VAL A 764 -11.23 9.69 10.42
CA VAL A 764 -11.81 10.12 11.71
C VAL A 764 -11.36 11.54 12.05
N GLY A 765 -10.05 11.81 11.96
CA GLY A 765 -9.50 13.14 12.25
C GLY A 765 -10.03 14.21 11.29
N GLY A 766 -10.03 13.89 10.00
CA GLY A 766 -10.55 14.79 8.97
C GLY A 766 -12.02 15.11 9.15
N LEU A 767 -12.86 14.11 9.45
CA LEU A 767 -14.29 14.32 9.68
C LEU A 767 -14.57 15.13 10.96
N LEU A 768 -13.84 14.89 12.05
CA LEU A 768 -14.01 15.63 13.30
C LEU A 768 -13.75 17.12 13.11
N VAL A 769 -12.62 17.48 12.50
CA VAL A 769 -12.25 18.90 12.30
C VAL A 769 -13.12 19.53 11.22
N SER A 770 -13.33 18.84 10.10
CA SER A 770 -14.13 19.38 9.00
C SER A 770 -15.58 19.59 9.40
N GLN A 771 -16.17 18.75 10.25
CA GLN A 771 -17.54 18.93 10.72
C GLN A 771 -17.73 20.27 11.41
N TRP A 772 -16.81 20.64 12.29
CA TRP A 772 -16.87 21.93 12.98
C TRP A 772 -16.69 23.11 12.02
N LEU A 773 -15.67 23.07 11.18
CA LEU A 773 -15.36 24.19 10.29
C LEU A 773 -16.41 24.36 9.19
N THR A 774 -16.84 23.28 8.56
CA THR A 774 -17.81 23.29 7.44
C THR A 774 -19.17 23.90 7.85
N LEU A 775 -19.64 23.63 9.06
CA LEU A 775 -20.88 24.19 9.57
C LEU A 775 -20.90 25.72 9.65
N TYR A 776 -19.74 26.36 9.70
CA TYR A 776 -19.59 27.82 9.76
C TYR A 776 -19.02 28.41 8.47
N THR A 777 -18.01 27.78 7.86
CA THR A 777 -17.35 28.32 6.67
C THR A 777 -18.24 28.26 5.44
N THR A 778 -18.95 27.14 5.21
CA THR A 778 -19.81 26.98 4.03
C THR A 778 -20.89 28.06 3.93
N PRO A 779 -21.68 28.35 4.99
CA PRO A 779 -22.69 29.41 4.93
C PRO A 779 -22.09 30.80 4.66
N VAL A 780 -20.92 31.10 5.23
CA VAL A 780 -20.27 32.40 5.06
C VAL A 780 -19.73 32.53 3.63
N VAL A 781 -19.05 31.52 3.09
CA VAL A 781 -18.53 31.52 1.72
C VAL A 781 -19.69 31.62 0.71
N TYR A 782 -20.80 30.90 0.95
CA TYR A 782 -21.99 31.02 0.12
C TYR A 782 -22.50 32.45 0.00
N VAL A 783 -22.67 33.14 1.13
CA VAL A 783 -23.15 34.54 1.14
C VAL A 783 -22.12 35.50 0.54
N ALA A 784 -20.82 35.27 0.79
CA ALA A 784 -19.75 36.09 0.23
C ALA A 784 -19.68 36.02 -1.29
N LEU A 785 -19.73 34.78 -1.84
CA LEU A 785 -19.70 34.56 -3.28
C LEU A 785 -20.99 35.02 -3.98
N ASP A 786 -22.17 34.87 -3.35
CA ASP A 786 -23.43 35.41 -3.87
C ASP A 786 -23.36 36.94 -3.98
N ARG A 787 -22.86 37.63 -2.98
CA ARG A 787 -22.62 39.09 -3.02
C ARG A 787 -21.61 39.49 -4.10
N LEU A 788 -20.53 38.74 -4.25
CA LEU A 788 -19.53 38.96 -5.30
C LEU A 788 -20.15 38.81 -6.69
N ARG A 789 -20.92 37.73 -6.93
CA ARG A 789 -21.68 37.51 -8.14
C ARG A 789 -22.61 38.69 -8.45
N ALA A 790 -23.37 39.12 -7.44
CA ALA A 790 -24.29 40.28 -7.60
C ALA A 790 -23.56 41.60 -7.91
N ARG A 791 -22.35 41.80 -7.38
CA ARG A 791 -21.51 42.98 -7.70
C ARG A 791 -20.97 42.88 -9.14
N VAL A 792 -20.45 41.74 -9.55
CA VAL A 792 -19.93 41.50 -10.90
C VAL A 792 -21.03 41.69 -11.95
N LEU A 793 -22.22 41.10 -11.74
CA LEU A 793 -23.36 41.26 -12.63
C LEU A 793 -23.78 42.72 -12.77
N ARG A 794 -23.83 43.47 -11.67
CA ARG A 794 -24.13 44.90 -11.69
C ARG A 794 -23.04 45.68 -12.43
N ALA A 795 -21.77 45.35 -12.26
CA ALA A 795 -20.67 45.99 -12.97
C ALA A 795 -20.73 45.71 -14.49
N VAL A 796 -21.02 44.47 -14.89
CA VAL A 796 -21.21 44.09 -16.31
C VAL A 796 -22.42 44.81 -16.92
N GLN A 797 -23.55 44.86 -16.18
CA GLN A 797 -24.75 45.55 -16.65
C GLN A 797 -24.51 47.10 -16.76
N ARG A 798 -23.73 47.68 -15.86
CA ARG A 798 -23.32 49.11 -15.98
C ARG A 798 -22.44 49.36 -17.19
N ARG A 799 -21.55 48.40 -17.54
CA ARG A 799 -20.73 48.52 -18.78
C ARG A 799 -21.51 48.27 -20.05
N ARG A 800 -22.66 47.58 -20.00
CA ARG A 800 -23.55 47.29 -21.14
C ARG A 800 -24.62 48.37 -21.38
N LYS A 801 -24.80 49.34 -20.47
CA LYS A 801 -25.64 50.51 -20.79
C LYS A 801 -24.87 51.38 -21.82
N PRO A 802 -25.37 51.59 -23.04
CA PRO A 802 -24.71 52.48 -23.98
C PRO A 802 -24.74 53.91 -23.40
N ALA A 803 -23.62 54.59 -23.43
CA ALA A 803 -23.50 56.03 -23.23
C ALA A 803 -24.24 56.72 -24.38
N GLY A 804 -25.48 57.10 -24.14
CA GLY A 804 -26.24 57.77 -25.22
C GLY A 804 -27.76 57.64 -25.05
N ALA A 805 -28.31 57.79 -23.86
CA ALA A 805 -29.71 58.20 -23.76
C ALA A 805 -29.75 59.72 -23.59
N VAL A 806 -29.89 60.41 -24.68
CA VAL A 806 -30.26 61.85 -24.72
C VAL A 806 -31.60 61.98 -23.99
N PRO A 807 -31.75 62.90 -23.00
CA PRO A 807 -33.01 63.12 -22.39
C PRO A 807 -33.96 63.72 -23.42
N ALA A 808 -35.10 63.04 -23.67
CA ALA A 808 -36.17 63.61 -24.47
C ALA A 808 -36.63 64.88 -23.80
N GLY A 809 -36.47 65.98 -24.51
CA GLY A 809 -36.95 67.29 -24.08
C GLY A 809 -38.50 67.31 -24.00
N PRO A 810 -39.10 68.22 -23.31
CA PRO A 810 -40.56 68.25 -23.09
C PRO A 810 -41.29 68.51 -24.43
N VAL A 811 -42.20 67.61 -24.79
CA VAL A 811 -43.13 67.80 -25.92
C VAL A 811 -44.03 68.94 -25.58
N VAL A 812 -43.92 70.06 -26.26
CA VAL A 812 -44.85 71.19 -26.24
C VAL A 812 -46.07 70.79 -27.12
N LEU A 813 -47.19 70.54 -26.47
CA LEU A 813 -48.49 70.37 -27.17
C LEU A 813 -48.89 71.80 -27.63
N GLN A 814 -48.77 72.06 -28.95
CA GLN A 814 -49.49 73.16 -29.58
C GLN A 814 -50.95 72.80 -29.78
N GLY A 815 -51.84 73.50 -29.09
CA GLY A 815 -53.21 73.46 -29.35
C GLY A 815 -53.49 74.01 -30.73
N ASN A 816 -54.39 73.38 -31.46
CA ASN A 816 -54.95 73.90 -32.71
C ASN A 816 -56.41 74.18 -32.47
N ASP A 817 -56.70 75.47 -32.32
CA ASP A 817 -58.07 76.00 -32.47
C ASP A 817 -58.42 76.15 -33.96
N GLY A 818 -59.60 75.61 -34.38
CA GLY A 818 -60.14 75.80 -35.73
C GLY A 818 -61.01 74.60 -36.14
#